data_69d8cc7da62f896341f996cfa14044a3
#
_entry.id   69d8cc7da62f896341f996cfa14044a3
#
_cell.length_a   1.000
_cell.length_b   1.000
_cell.length_c   1.000
_cell.angle_alpha   90.00
_cell.angle_beta   90.00
_cell.angle_gamma   90.00
#
_symmetry.space_group_name_H-M   'P 1'
#
loop_
_entity.id
_entity.type
_entity.pdbx_description
1 polymer ?
#
loop_
_entity_poly.entity_id
_entity_poly.type
_entity_poly.pdbx_seq_one_letter_code
_entity_poly.pdbx_strand_id
1 'polypeptide(L)'
;MAVTTTEPATEPTAARPSTVPSSRSGAAAVTAGIVLLVAVLAVVDITQGTAAVGPSEVFKALTGRADPDDASVVVASRLPRMTAGLLVGAVLGMAGAVLQAVSRNVLASPDTLAVNAGSYLALGLAGATGVSLPMLASSGIAFVGGLAAAAVVLGLSGLGTGTVRLVLAGTALMLGLHSMTQALLLLFPEQTKGLYEWNQGSIAQNGFDGVLQMLPIALAGVAGLLLTARRVDALALGDDAARGLGVPVRATRLTVVVLAALLSAAAVTLAGPIGFVGLCAPALVRPLARRFRGFSRSRTAMPAAALTGAALVLGSDVLLRALIADDRSVAVPTGVVTSLVGAVFLVAMALRVRDTAGAGAPDRLRIPGRAAFLATVAVLVVVLVGLVIAAVLVGDSKLLLGDVANWAQGRAGRTVSFVLDTRVPRVLAALGAGAALALAGTLVQAVTRNPLAEPNVLGVTGGGALGAVILVTTVPAAGTWGVAGAAFAGSAVSAVLVFGLAARGGFRQNRLVLVGIGVASGTAALISLLIVLTDPFNANKALTWLSGSTYGRTMPDVVPVALALLVGIGVAVARRTELDLISLDEDTPRLLGLRLAPGRLGFLVLSVVLSATAVACAGTIGFVGLVAPHAARALVGRRHVRVVPVAILLGATLVCAADLLGRTVIAPAQLGAGLMTAVIGTPYFLYLLVRSRR
;
A
#
# COMPACT_ATOMS: atom_id res chain seq x y z
N MET A 1 -71.45 2.77 -27.80
CA MET A 1 -71.22 1.39 -27.36
C MET A 1 -70.02 0.90 -28.18
N ALA A 2 -68.78 1.02 -27.64
CA ALA A 2 -67.57 0.47 -28.27
C ALA A 2 -66.91 -0.37 -27.20
N VAL A 3 -66.88 -1.65 -27.47
CA VAL A 3 -66.27 -2.67 -26.60
C VAL A 3 -64.76 -2.70 -26.89
N THR A 4 -63.97 -2.21 -25.92
CA THR A 4 -62.50 -2.34 -25.94
C THR A 4 -62.11 -3.70 -25.37
N THR A 5 -61.66 -4.61 -26.23
CA THR A 5 -61.03 -5.85 -25.85
C THR A 5 -59.62 -5.59 -25.31
N THR A 6 -59.42 -5.83 -24.02
CA THR A 6 -58.10 -5.84 -23.39
C THR A 6 -57.39 -7.15 -23.72
N GLU A 7 -56.24 -7.06 -24.43
CA GLU A 7 -55.30 -8.17 -24.57
C GLU A 7 -54.72 -8.55 -23.18
N PRO A 8 -54.53 -9.84 -22.92
CA PRO A 8 -53.90 -10.27 -21.66
C PRO A 8 -52.38 -9.97 -21.72
N ALA A 9 -51.90 -9.27 -20.69
CA ALA A 9 -50.47 -9.03 -20.51
C ALA A 9 -49.69 -10.34 -20.46
N THR A 10 -48.72 -10.48 -21.35
CA THR A 10 -47.76 -11.60 -21.34
C THR A 10 -46.93 -11.52 -20.06
N GLU A 11 -47.07 -12.49 -19.19
CA GLU A 11 -46.18 -12.67 -18.03
C GLU A 11 -44.70 -12.72 -18.47
N PRO A 12 -43.79 -12.01 -17.78
CA PRO A 12 -42.38 -12.09 -18.09
C PRO A 12 -41.88 -13.52 -17.80
N THR A 13 -41.46 -14.18 -18.86
CA THR A 13 -40.85 -15.53 -18.80
C THR A 13 -39.70 -15.50 -17.79
N ALA A 14 -39.90 -16.13 -16.64
CA ALA A 14 -38.89 -16.26 -15.60
C ALA A 14 -37.66 -16.93 -16.22
N ALA A 15 -36.53 -16.20 -16.27
CA ALA A 15 -35.27 -16.73 -16.75
C ALA A 15 -34.93 -17.99 -15.94
N ARG A 16 -34.89 -19.13 -16.61
CA ARG A 16 -34.50 -20.41 -16.01
C ARG A 16 -33.15 -20.24 -15.33
N PRO A 17 -33.02 -20.58 -14.03
CA PRO A 17 -31.72 -20.52 -13.37
C PRO A 17 -30.80 -21.48 -14.11
N SER A 18 -29.65 -20.95 -14.61
CA SER A 18 -28.61 -21.71 -15.24
C SER A 18 -28.15 -22.80 -14.26
N THR A 19 -28.48 -24.06 -14.52
CA THR A 19 -28.07 -25.20 -13.70
C THR A 19 -26.56 -25.39 -13.84
N VAL A 20 -25.81 -24.93 -12.85
CA VAL A 20 -24.38 -25.23 -12.73
C VAL A 20 -24.22 -26.73 -12.58
N PRO A 21 -23.41 -27.42 -13.41
CA PRO A 21 -23.23 -28.85 -13.35
C PRO A 21 -22.80 -29.28 -11.94
N SER A 22 -23.53 -30.31 -11.40
CA SER A 22 -23.32 -30.79 -10.02
C SER A 22 -22.18 -31.82 -9.93
N SER A 23 -21.15 -31.77 -10.78
CA SER A 23 -20.09 -32.77 -10.78
C SER A 23 -19.14 -32.60 -9.58
N ARG A 24 -19.37 -33.39 -8.52
CA ARG A 24 -18.41 -33.56 -7.42
C ARG A 24 -17.05 -34.02 -7.95
N SER A 25 -17.04 -34.82 -9.02
CA SER A 25 -15.84 -35.29 -9.75
C SER A 25 -14.99 -34.12 -10.29
N GLY A 26 -15.61 -33.09 -10.86
CA GLY A 26 -14.88 -31.93 -11.38
C GLY A 26 -14.15 -31.12 -10.30
N ALA A 27 -14.78 -30.93 -9.12
CA ALA A 27 -14.13 -30.25 -8.01
C ALA A 27 -12.95 -31.07 -7.43
N ALA A 28 -13.10 -32.40 -7.34
CA ALA A 28 -12.04 -33.31 -6.91
C ALA A 28 -10.86 -33.28 -7.89
N ALA A 29 -11.14 -33.32 -9.20
CA ALA A 29 -10.12 -33.27 -10.25
C ALA A 29 -9.33 -31.94 -10.21
N VAL A 30 -10.01 -30.81 -10.02
CA VAL A 30 -9.33 -29.51 -9.87
C VAL A 30 -8.47 -29.47 -8.61
N THR A 31 -8.97 -29.96 -7.47
CA THR A 31 -8.19 -30.03 -6.24
C THR A 31 -6.96 -30.93 -6.42
N ALA A 32 -7.11 -32.09 -7.04
CA ALA A 32 -6.00 -32.98 -7.37
C ALA A 32 -4.98 -32.32 -8.30
N GLY A 33 -5.44 -31.50 -9.28
CA GLY A 33 -4.57 -30.72 -10.15
C GLY A 33 -3.77 -29.67 -9.39
N ILE A 34 -4.38 -28.96 -8.43
CA ILE A 34 -3.67 -27.97 -7.59
C ILE A 34 -2.65 -28.71 -6.68
N VAL A 35 -3.02 -29.84 -6.08
CA VAL A 35 -2.11 -30.64 -5.25
C VAL A 35 -0.92 -31.14 -6.10
N LEU A 36 -1.17 -31.63 -7.30
CA LEU A 36 -0.11 -32.04 -8.23
C LEU A 36 0.81 -30.88 -8.59
N LEU A 37 0.23 -29.70 -8.88
CA LEU A 37 1.03 -28.50 -9.15
C LEU A 37 1.93 -28.14 -7.96
N VAL A 38 1.39 -28.16 -6.73
CA VAL A 38 2.17 -27.90 -5.51
C VAL A 38 3.29 -28.93 -5.35
N ALA A 39 2.99 -30.22 -5.58
CA ALA A 39 3.98 -31.28 -5.49
C ALA A 39 5.11 -31.11 -6.53
N VAL A 40 4.75 -30.78 -7.78
CA VAL A 40 5.73 -30.51 -8.84
C VAL A 40 6.60 -29.31 -8.47
N LEU A 41 5.99 -28.20 -8.03
CA LEU A 41 6.72 -27.01 -7.61
C LEU A 41 7.64 -27.29 -6.41
N ALA A 42 7.20 -28.10 -5.44
CA ALA A 42 8.01 -28.50 -4.30
C ALA A 42 9.22 -29.35 -4.73
N VAL A 43 9.04 -30.28 -5.67
CA VAL A 43 10.14 -31.08 -6.24
C VAL A 43 11.12 -30.17 -6.99
N VAL A 44 10.62 -29.26 -7.81
CA VAL A 44 11.48 -28.32 -8.55
C VAL A 44 12.23 -27.39 -7.57
N ASP A 45 11.54 -26.85 -6.57
CA ASP A 45 12.13 -25.95 -5.57
C ASP A 45 13.28 -26.61 -4.81
N ILE A 46 13.13 -27.88 -4.41
CA ILE A 46 14.16 -28.61 -3.66
C ILE A 46 15.37 -28.97 -4.53
N THR A 47 15.19 -29.08 -5.87
CA THR A 47 16.30 -29.35 -6.79
C THR A 47 17.07 -28.10 -7.19
N GLN A 48 16.54 -26.89 -6.94
CA GLN A 48 17.18 -25.62 -7.26
C GLN A 48 17.97 -25.07 -6.06
N GLY A 49 19.18 -24.58 -6.31
CA GLY A 49 20.02 -23.90 -5.28
C GLY A 49 21.43 -23.68 -5.77
N THR A 50 22.21 -22.91 -5.00
CA THR A 50 23.59 -22.51 -5.34
C THR A 50 24.61 -23.63 -5.20
N ALA A 51 24.34 -24.63 -4.35
CA ALA A 51 25.22 -25.80 -4.26
C ALA A 51 24.96 -26.74 -5.43
N ALA A 52 26.00 -27.33 -5.99
CA ALA A 52 25.96 -28.25 -7.13
C ALA A 52 25.36 -29.63 -6.75
N VAL A 53 24.22 -29.62 -6.06
CA VAL A 53 23.48 -30.82 -5.65
C VAL A 53 22.31 -31.02 -6.63
N GLY A 54 22.44 -31.98 -7.51
CA GLY A 54 21.46 -32.28 -8.55
C GLY A 54 20.25 -33.09 -8.05
N PRO A 55 19.26 -33.38 -8.93
CA PRO A 55 18.08 -34.15 -8.55
C PRO A 55 18.38 -35.56 -8.03
N SER A 56 19.44 -36.22 -8.54
CA SER A 56 19.90 -37.55 -8.10
C SER A 56 20.43 -37.52 -6.68
N GLU A 57 21.21 -36.49 -6.34
CA GLU A 57 21.80 -36.27 -5.01
C GLU A 57 20.69 -35.91 -4.00
N VAL A 58 19.70 -35.10 -4.39
CA VAL A 58 18.52 -34.82 -3.56
C VAL A 58 17.76 -36.13 -3.26
N PHE A 59 17.54 -36.99 -4.26
CA PHE A 59 16.88 -38.28 -4.03
C PHE A 59 17.69 -39.19 -3.09
N LYS A 60 19.02 -39.25 -3.26
CA LYS A 60 19.92 -39.99 -2.37
C LYS A 60 19.87 -39.41 -0.95
N ALA A 61 19.84 -38.07 -0.78
CA ALA A 61 19.73 -37.43 0.54
C ALA A 61 18.42 -37.79 1.24
N LEU A 62 17.30 -37.77 0.53
CA LEU A 62 15.99 -38.16 1.07
C LEU A 62 15.90 -39.65 1.43
N THR A 63 16.70 -40.51 0.79
CA THR A 63 16.76 -41.94 1.07
C THR A 63 17.90 -42.36 2.01
N GLY A 64 18.65 -41.41 2.55
CA GLY A 64 19.77 -41.64 3.48
C GLY A 64 21.01 -42.26 2.78
N ARG A 65 21.18 -42.05 1.48
CA ARG A 65 22.27 -42.63 0.66
C ARG A 65 23.20 -41.58 0.05
N ALA A 66 23.02 -40.31 0.37
CA ALA A 66 23.89 -39.23 -0.12
C ALA A 66 25.15 -39.09 0.70
N ASP A 67 26.15 -38.42 0.11
CA ASP A 67 27.30 -37.97 0.87
C ASP A 67 26.89 -37.01 1.99
N PRO A 68 27.57 -37.02 3.16
CA PRO A 68 27.21 -36.16 4.29
C PRO A 68 27.08 -34.68 3.95
N ASP A 69 27.92 -34.16 3.06
CA ASP A 69 27.90 -32.75 2.65
C ASP A 69 26.64 -32.43 1.83
N ASP A 70 26.32 -33.25 0.83
CA ASP A 70 25.10 -33.09 0.03
C ASP A 70 23.83 -33.25 0.87
N ALA A 71 23.81 -34.25 1.79
CA ALA A 71 22.71 -34.47 2.70
C ALA A 71 22.52 -33.25 3.63
N SER A 72 23.61 -32.64 4.11
CA SER A 72 23.56 -31.46 4.96
C SER A 72 22.92 -30.25 4.25
N VAL A 73 23.27 -29.99 3.01
CA VAL A 73 22.69 -28.92 2.17
C VAL A 73 21.18 -29.13 1.98
N VAL A 74 20.76 -30.36 1.67
CA VAL A 74 19.35 -30.67 1.45
C VAL A 74 18.55 -30.51 2.75
N VAL A 75 19.04 -31.07 3.85
CA VAL A 75 18.32 -31.12 5.14
C VAL A 75 18.38 -29.79 5.88
N ALA A 76 19.50 -29.07 5.85
CA ALA A 76 19.67 -27.81 6.61
C ALA A 76 19.17 -26.57 5.84
N SER A 77 19.02 -26.61 4.51
CA SER A 77 18.63 -25.44 3.74
C SER A 77 17.43 -25.68 2.82
N ARG A 78 17.49 -26.67 1.92
CA ARG A 78 16.48 -26.79 0.85
C ARG A 78 15.13 -27.31 1.36
N LEU A 79 15.10 -28.33 2.22
CA LEU A 79 13.88 -28.85 2.84
C LEU A 79 13.20 -27.83 3.76
N PRO A 80 13.94 -27.13 4.68
CA PRO A 80 13.35 -26.08 5.49
C PRO A 80 12.77 -24.93 4.65
N ARG A 81 13.46 -24.51 3.59
CA ARG A 81 12.99 -23.46 2.66
C ARG A 81 11.67 -23.88 1.98
N MET A 82 11.62 -25.06 1.38
CA MET A 82 10.41 -25.60 0.75
C MET A 82 9.24 -25.70 1.74
N THR A 83 9.49 -26.23 2.94
CA THR A 83 8.45 -26.36 3.98
C THR A 83 7.96 -25.00 4.49
N ALA A 84 8.86 -24.02 4.64
CA ALA A 84 8.48 -22.64 4.96
C ALA A 84 7.60 -22.03 3.86
N GLY A 85 7.96 -22.20 2.59
CA GLY A 85 7.16 -21.75 1.45
C GLY A 85 5.77 -22.34 1.41
N LEU A 86 5.66 -23.66 1.64
CA LEU A 86 4.38 -24.36 1.75
C LEU A 86 3.53 -23.82 2.90
N LEU A 87 4.11 -23.69 4.09
CA LEU A 87 3.40 -23.23 5.28
C LEU A 87 2.94 -21.78 5.14
N VAL A 88 3.84 -20.87 4.78
CA VAL A 88 3.56 -19.45 4.60
C VAL A 88 2.49 -19.23 3.53
N GLY A 89 2.66 -19.86 2.37
CA GLY A 89 1.69 -19.75 1.28
C GLY A 89 0.31 -20.27 1.67
N ALA A 90 0.25 -21.41 2.36
CA ALA A 90 -1.01 -22.01 2.80
C ALA A 90 -1.74 -21.10 3.83
N VAL A 91 -1.05 -20.63 4.86
CA VAL A 91 -1.70 -19.82 5.90
C VAL A 91 -2.13 -18.44 5.38
N LEU A 92 -1.34 -17.80 4.52
CA LEU A 92 -1.71 -16.52 3.89
C LEU A 92 -2.88 -16.68 2.92
N GLY A 93 -2.86 -17.74 2.11
CA GLY A 93 -3.97 -18.04 1.19
C GLY A 93 -5.28 -18.28 1.93
N MET A 94 -5.25 -19.02 3.04
CA MET A 94 -6.43 -19.29 3.87
C MET A 94 -6.90 -18.02 4.61
N ALA A 95 -5.99 -17.25 5.23
CA ALA A 95 -6.31 -15.99 5.89
C ALA A 95 -6.96 -15.00 4.91
N GLY A 96 -6.42 -14.89 3.69
CA GLY A 96 -7.00 -14.08 2.64
C GLY A 96 -8.41 -14.53 2.23
N ALA A 97 -8.62 -15.84 2.05
CA ALA A 97 -9.91 -16.39 1.68
C ALA A 97 -11.01 -16.03 2.69
N VAL A 98 -10.71 -16.18 3.97
CA VAL A 98 -11.68 -15.90 5.02
C VAL A 98 -11.93 -14.40 5.21
N LEU A 99 -10.90 -13.56 5.10
CA LEU A 99 -11.05 -12.10 5.16
C LEU A 99 -11.89 -11.58 3.99
N GLN A 100 -11.68 -12.07 2.76
CA GLN A 100 -12.51 -11.73 1.60
C GLN A 100 -13.96 -12.19 1.75
N ALA A 101 -14.20 -13.37 2.32
CA ALA A 101 -15.54 -13.89 2.54
C ALA A 101 -16.30 -13.05 3.57
N VAL A 102 -15.69 -12.76 4.74
CA VAL A 102 -16.33 -12.01 5.83
C VAL A 102 -16.48 -10.53 5.49
N SER A 103 -15.53 -9.96 4.77
CA SER A 103 -15.59 -8.56 4.33
C SER A 103 -16.44 -8.34 3.08
N ARG A 104 -16.78 -9.41 2.38
CA ARG A 104 -17.44 -9.34 1.07
C ARG A 104 -16.69 -8.42 0.08
N ASN A 105 -15.38 -8.31 0.27
CA ASN A 105 -14.49 -7.47 -0.52
C ASN A 105 -13.35 -8.30 -1.09
N VAL A 106 -13.24 -8.32 -2.42
CA VAL A 106 -12.19 -9.08 -3.14
C VAL A 106 -10.78 -8.59 -2.83
N LEU A 107 -10.66 -7.33 -2.40
CA LEU A 107 -9.38 -6.68 -2.10
C LEU A 107 -8.96 -6.81 -0.64
N ALA A 108 -9.77 -7.46 0.20
CA ALA A 108 -9.36 -7.71 1.57
C ALA A 108 -8.21 -8.71 1.59
N SER A 109 -7.14 -8.37 2.28
CA SER A 109 -5.95 -9.20 2.47
C SER A 109 -5.49 -9.14 3.93
N PRO A 110 -4.69 -10.09 4.40
CA PRO A 110 -4.10 -10.04 5.73
C PRO A 110 -3.29 -8.76 5.99
N ASP A 111 -2.68 -8.17 4.96
CA ASP A 111 -1.90 -6.93 5.05
C ASP A 111 -2.73 -5.76 5.58
N THR A 112 -4.04 -5.75 5.32
CA THR A 112 -4.95 -4.71 5.82
C THR A 112 -5.15 -4.71 7.34
N LEU A 113 -4.58 -5.67 8.07
CA LEU A 113 -4.57 -5.73 9.53
C LEU A 113 -3.32 -5.08 10.16
N ALA A 114 -2.43 -4.50 9.34
CA ALA A 114 -1.15 -3.89 9.74
C ALA A 114 -0.17 -4.85 10.48
N VAL A 115 -0.38 -6.17 10.41
CA VAL A 115 0.46 -7.17 11.07
C VAL A 115 1.92 -7.02 10.64
N ASN A 116 2.16 -6.93 9.32
CA ASN A 116 3.49 -6.79 8.75
C ASN A 116 4.24 -5.57 9.30
N ALA A 117 3.57 -4.40 9.34
CA ALA A 117 4.17 -3.16 9.82
C ALA A 117 4.41 -3.18 11.33
N GLY A 118 3.54 -3.85 12.10
CA GLY A 118 3.71 -4.03 13.54
C GLY A 118 4.91 -4.92 13.87
N SER A 119 5.07 -6.04 13.15
CA SER A 119 6.23 -6.92 13.27
C SER A 119 7.53 -6.18 12.92
N TYR A 120 7.50 -5.41 11.83
CA TYR A 120 8.65 -4.64 11.35
C TYR A 120 9.08 -3.56 12.35
N LEU A 121 8.12 -2.81 12.91
CA LEU A 121 8.42 -1.81 13.94
C LEU A 121 8.97 -2.45 15.22
N ALA A 122 8.38 -3.55 15.66
CA ALA A 122 8.83 -4.25 16.88
C ALA A 122 10.28 -4.73 16.76
N LEU A 123 10.64 -5.30 15.60
CA LEU A 123 12.02 -5.68 15.30
C LEU A 123 12.95 -4.46 15.17
N GLY A 124 12.47 -3.37 14.54
CA GLY A 124 13.21 -2.13 14.42
C GLY A 124 13.54 -1.49 15.77
N LEU A 125 12.57 -1.48 16.70
CA LEU A 125 12.77 -1.01 18.05
C LEU A 125 13.75 -1.90 18.82
N ALA A 126 13.60 -3.22 18.72
CA ALA A 126 14.52 -4.16 19.33
C ALA A 126 15.95 -4.02 18.77
N GLY A 127 16.10 -3.92 17.44
CA GLY A 127 17.38 -3.70 16.80
C GLY A 127 18.05 -2.40 17.23
N ALA A 128 17.29 -1.31 17.32
CA ALA A 128 17.81 0.00 17.73
C ALA A 128 18.42 0.01 19.13
N THR A 129 18.08 -0.96 20.01
CA THR A 129 18.74 -1.11 21.32
C THR A 129 20.18 -1.63 21.24
N GLY A 130 20.61 -2.11 20.06
CA GLY A 130 21.94 -2.69 19.84
C GLY A 130 22.15 -4.08 20.50
N VAL A 131 21.12 -4.66 21.09
CA VAL A 131 21.19 -5.98 21.70
C VAL A 131 21.02 -7.06 20.64
N SER A 132 22.00 -7.95 20.52
CA SER A 132 21.88 -9.14 19.67
C SER A 132 20.90 -10.13 20.32
N LEU A 133 19.72 -10.27 19.71
CA LEU A 133 18.69 -11.18 20.22
C LEU A 133 18.83 -12.57 19.56
N PRO A 134 18.69 -13.66 20.33
CA PRO A 134 18.54 -15.00 19.76
C PRO A 134 17.35 -15.06 18.78
N MET A 135 17.43 -15.94 17.80
CA MET A 135 16.37 -16.10 16.76
C MET A 135 14.98 -16.33 17.39
N LEU A 136 14.90 -17.11 18.45
CA LEU A 136 13.63 -17.38 19.16
C LEU A 136 13.02 -16.10 19.74
N ALA A 137 13.83 -15.23 20.36
CA ALA A 137 13.37 -13.97 20.94
C ALA A 137 12.95 -12.97 19.86
N SER A 138 13.73 -12.83 18.79
CA SER A 138 13.38 -11.94 17.66
C SER A 138 12.09 -12.39 16.97
N SER A 139 11.89 -13.69 16.77
CA SER A 139 10.64 -14.27 16.26
C SER A 139 9.46 -13.95 17.18
N GLY A 140 9.63 -14.09 18.51
CA GLY A 140 8.60 -13.74 19.49
C GLY A 140 8.23 -12.25 19.46
N ILE A 141 9.23 -11.35 19.34
CA ILE A 141 9.02 -9.90 19.22
C ILE A 141 8.25 -9.55 17.96
N ALA A 142 8.63 -10.12 16.81
CA ALA A 142 7.92 -9.92 15.54
C ALA A 142 6.46 -10.38 15.63
N PHE A 143 6.23 -11.56 16.20
CA PHE A 143 4.90 -12.14 16.39
C PHE A 143 4.00 -11.26 17.28
N VAL A 144 4.49 -10.87 18.44
CA VAL A 144 3.76 -10.00 19.38
C VAL A 144 3.51 -8.61 18.78
N GLY A 145 4.51 -8.03 18.11
CA GLY A 145 4.38 -6.74 17.42
C GLY A 145 3.30 -6.74 16.34
N GLY A 146 3.25 -7.81 15.55
CA GLY A 146 2.21 -8.01 14.54
C GLY A 146 0.81 -8.15 15.13
N LEU A 147 0.65 -8.96 16.17
CA LEU A 147 -0.63 -9.13 16.88
C LEU A 147 -1.07 -7.84 17.59
N ALA A 148 -0.14 -7.09 18.18
CA ALA A 148 -0.43 -5.81 18.80
C ALA A 148 -0.98 -4.79 17.78
N ALA A 149 -0.36 -4.70 16.60
CA ALA A 149 -0.86 -3.84 15.54
C ALA A 149 -2.27 -4.26 15.07
N ALA A 150 -2.51 -5.55 14.88
CA ALA A 150 -3.83 -6.07 14.54
C ALA A 150 -4.88 -5.76 15.64
N ALA A 151 -4.52 -5.88 16.90
CA ALA A 151 -5.38 -5.53 18.03
C ALA A 151 -5.73 -4.02 18.03
N VAL A 152 -4.77 -3.15 17.73
CA VAL A 152 -5.02 -1.70 17.58
C VAL A 152 -5.98 -1.44 16.41
N VAL A 153 -5.77 -2.07 15.24
CA VAL A 153 -6.69 -1.95 14.08
C VAL A 153 -8.09 -2.39 14.45
N LEU A 154 -8.26 -3.53 15.11
CA LEU A 154 -9.56 -4.04 15.56
C LEU A 154 -10.21 -3.08 16.56
N GLY A 155 -9.45 -2.58 17.52
CA GLY A 155 -9.89 -1.58 18.49
C GLY A 155 -10.38 -0.30 17.83
N LEU A 156 -9.63 0.24 16.87
CA LEU A 156 -9.95 1.46 16.13
C LEU A 156 -11.13 1.30 15.18
N SER A 157 -11.25 0.14 14.51
CA SER A 157 -12.35 -0.12 13.56
C SER A 157 -13.71 -0.32 14.25
N GLY A 158 -13.72 -0.58 15.57
CA GLY A 158 -14.94 -0.89 16.34
C GLY A 158 -15.42 -2.30 16.06
N LEU A 159 -15.05 -3.21 16.93
CA LEU A 159 -15.35 -4.66 16.98
C LEU A 159 -16.60 -5.09 16.17
N GLY A 160 -16.50 -5.16 14.84
CA GLY A 160 -17.51 -5.76 13.98
C GLY A 160 -18.49 -4.83 13.24
N THR A 161 -18.28 -3.51 13.21
CA THR A 161 -19.29 -2.57 12.64
C THR A 161 -19.07 -2.11 11.21
N GLY A 162 -17.95 -2.42 10.54
CA GLY A 162 -17.80 -2.00 9.15
C GLY A 162 -16.48 -2.44 8.51
N THR A 163 -16.58 -3.14 7.39
CA THR A 163 -15.45 -3.63 6.63
C THR A 163 -14.56 -2.51 6.09
N VAL A 164 -15.17 -1.40 5.65
CA VAL A 164 -14.45 -0.25 5.12
C VAL A 164 -13.57 0.38 6.21
N ARG A 165 -14.09 0.50 7.45
CA ARG A 165 -13.33 1.06 8.57
C ARG A 165 -12.13 0.21 8.96
N LEU A 166 -12.26 -1.12 8.90
CA LEU A 166 -11.16 -2.04 9.17
C LEU A 166 -10.00 -1.80 8.19
N VAL A 167 -10.30 -1.72 6.90
CA VAL A 167 -9.32 -1.44 5.86
C VAL A 167 -8.67 -0.07 6.05
N LEU A 168 -9.47 0.96 6.35
CA LEU A 168 -8.98 2.33 6.58
C LEU A 168 -8.05 2.43 7.79
N ALA A 169 -8.47 1.86 8.93
CA ALA A 169 -7.67 1.85 10.14
C ALA A 169 -6.36 1.09 9.92
N GLY A 170 -6.43 -0.06 9.26
CA GLY A 170 -5.27 -0.89 8.97
C GLY A 170 -4.29 -0.21 8.03
N THR A 171 -4.76 0.37 6.92
CA THR A 171 -3.90 1.08 5.98
C THR A 171 -3.22 2.29 6.62
N ALA A 172 -3.95 3.10 7.39
CA ALA A 172 -3.38 4.25 8.07
C ALA A 172 -2.32 3.84 9.11
N LEU A 173 -2.65 2.84 9.94
CA LEU A 173 -1.72 2.35 10.94
C LEU A 173 -0.48 1.73 10.29
N MET A 174 -0.65 0.93 9.24
CA MET A 174 0.44 0.33 8.46
C MET A 174 1.43 1.39 7.96
N LEU A 175 0.93 2.46 7.34
CA LEU A 175 1.76 3.55 6.83
C LEU A 175 2.51 4.27 7.94
N GLY A 176 1.86 4.54 9.08
CA GLY A 176 2.49 5.18 10.23
C GLY A 176 3.58 4.33 10.86
N LEU A 177 3.29 3.05 11.12
CA LEU A 177 4.26 2.11 11.70
C LEU A 177 5.45 1.90 10.75
N HIS A 178 5.19 1.77 9.45
CA HIS A 178 6.24 1.65 8.44
C HIS A 178 7.16 2.89 8.41
N SER A 179 6.58 4.09 8.46
CA SER A 179 7.37 5.34 8.51
C SER A 179 8.20 5.45 9.79
N MET A 180 7.67 5.01 10.94
CA MET A 180 8.45 4.95 12.19
C MET A 180 9.62 3.98 12.06
N THR A 181 9.42 2.82 11.45
CA THR A 181 10.51 1.86 11.23
C THR A 181 11.56 2.42 10.28
N GLN A 182 11.15 3.07 9.19
CA GLN A 182 12.09 3.74 8.27
C GLN A 182 12.91 4.83 8.98
N ALA A 183 12.30 5.57 9.90
CA ALA A 183 13.03 6.53 10.72
C ALA A 183 14.10 5.83 11.60
N LEU A 184 13.76 4.68 12.22
CA LEU A 184 14.72 3.90 13.00
C LEU A 184 15.89 3.38 12.15
N LEU A 185 15.62 2.90 10.92
CA LEU A 185 16.66 2.44 10.01
C LEU A 185 17.65 3.55 9.62
N LEU A 186 17.15 4.77 9.44
CA LEU A 186 18.00 5.92 9.13
C LEU A 186 18.79 6.43 10.35
N LEU A 187 18.23 6.32 11.55
CA LEU A 187 18.87 6.76 12.79
C LEU A 187 19.89 5.76 13.31
N PHE A 188 19.65 4.47 13.10
CA PHE A 188 20.43 3.36 13.65
C PHE A 188 20.84 2.37 12.54
N PRO A 189 21.55 2.81 11.47
CA PRO A 189 21.81 1.98 10.29
C PRO A 189 22.63 0.73 10.61
N GLU A 190 23.61 0.82 11.51
CA GLU A 190 24.45 -0.33 11.87
C GLU A 190 23.68 -1.36 12.72
N GLN A 191 22.86 -0.90 13.66
CA GLN A 191 22.09 -1.77 14.56
C GLN A 191 20.89 -2.42 13.85
N THR A 192 20.40 -1.83 12.77
CA THR A 192 19.25 -2.31 12.01
C THR A 192 19.65 -2.94 10.66
N LYS A 193 20.93 -3.26 10.49
CA LYS A 193 21.45 -3.92 9.30
C LYS A 193 20.70 -5.23 9.01
N GLY A 194 20.32 -5.45 7.75
CA GLY A 194 19.54 -6.62 7.32
C GLY A 194 18.02 -6.52 7.57
N LEU A 195 17.57 -5.56 8.39
CA LEU A 195 16.14 -5.42 8.66
C LEU A 195 15.34 -4.94 7.43
N TYR A 196 15.96 -4.17 6.53
CA TYR A 196 15.36 -3.81 5.26
C TYR A 196 15.12 -5.04 4.38
N GLU A 197 16.10 -5.94 4.28
CA GLU A 197 16.00 -7.19 3.53
C GLU A 197 14.93 -8.11 4.12
N TRP A 198 14.88 -8.22 5.46
CA TRP A 198 13.84 -8.96 6.17
C TRP A 198 12.44 -8.47 5.80
N ASN A 199 12.25 -7.16 5.68
CA ASN A 199 10.96 -6.57 5.29
C ASN A 199 10.53 -6.89 3.85
N GLN A 200 11.43 -7.41 3.01
CA GLN A 200 11.08 -7.85 1.65
C GLN A 200 10.49 -9.27 1.61
N GLY A 201 10.59 -10.02 2.70
CA GLY A 201 10.07 -11.37 2.86
C GLY A 201 10.88 -12.43 2.10
N SER A 202 11.44 -13.38 2.83
CA SER A 202 12.22 -14.49 2.28
C SER A 202 11.82 -15.82 2.92
N ILE A 203 11.65 -16.86 2.11
CA ILE A 203 11.44 -18.21 2.61
C ILE A 203 12.74 -18.95 2.90
N ALA A 204 13.91 -18.34 2.69
CA ALA A 204 15.20 -18.93 3.02
C ALA A 204 15.27 -19.22 4.53
N GLN A 205 15.64 -20.47 4.87
CA GLN A 205 15.72 -20.96 6.24
C GLN A 205 17.06 -21.68 6.46
N ASN A 206 17.60 -21.55 7.65
CA ASN A 206 18.76 -22.30 8.12
C ASN A 206 18.29 -23.33 9.18
N GLY A 207 17.79 -24.48 8.74
CA GLY A 207 17.18 -25.50 9.60
C GLY A 207 15.66 -25.36 9.76
N PHE A 208 15.08 -26.27 10.54
CA PHE A 208 13.64 -26.37 10.73
C PHE A 208 13.09 -25.56 11.91
N ASP A 209 13.93 -24.93 12.72
CA ASP A 209 13.52 -24.30 14.00
C ASP A 209 12.39 -23.27 13.81
N GLY A 210 12.49 -22.40 12.80
CA GLY A 210 11.46 -21.42 12.49
C GLY A 210 10.12 -22.09 12.08
N VAL A 211 10.20 -23.13 11.25
CA VAL A 211 9.01 -23.88 10.80
C VAL A 211 8.37 -24.60 12.00
N LEU A 212 9.16 -25.32 12.80
CA LEU A 212 8.66 -26.06 13.97
C LEU A 212 8.06 -25.13 15.03
N GLN A 213 8.60 -23.93 15.20
CA GLN A 213 8.08 -22.94 16.13
C GLN A 213 6.70 -22.40 15.67
N MET A 214 6.51 -22.16 14.38
CA MET A 214 5.27 -21.57 13.85
C MET A 214 4.22 -22.61 13.48
N LEU A 215 4.59 -23.86 13.26
CA LEU A 215 3.69 -24.93 12.85
C LEU A 215 2.51 -25.16 13.81
N PRO A 216 2.68 -25.24 15.13
CA PRO A 216 1.55 -25.44 16.06
C PRO A 216 0.54 -24.28 15.99
N ILE A 217 1.03 -23.04 15.90
CA ILE A 217 0.20 -21.83 15.79
C ILE A 217 -0.57 -21.83 14.46
N ALA A 218 0.10 -22.19 13.36
CA ALA A 218 -0.49 -22.30 12.06
C ALA A 218 -1.59 -23.37 12.03
N LEU A 219 -1.32 -24.56 12.56
CA LEU A 219 -2.30 -25.66 12.64
C LEU A 219 -3.51 -25.27 13.50
N ALA A 220 -3.30 -24.64 14.64
CA ALA A 220 -4.38 -24.16 15.51
C ALA A 220 -5.25 -23.11 14.79
N GLY A 221 -4.63 -22.14 14.08
CA GLY A 221 -5.33 -21.14 13.29
C GLY A 221 -6.12 -21.73 12.13
N VAL A 222 -5.53 -22.66 11.38
CA VAL A 222 -6.18 -23.41 10.28
C VAL A 222 -7.38 -24.20 10.79
N ALA A 223 -7.20 -24.97 11.87
CA ALA A 223 -8.28 -25.74 12.50
C ALA A 223 -9.42 -24.81 12.97
N GLY A 224 -9.09 -23.70 13.63
CA GLY A 224 -10.05 -22.68 14.06
C GLY A 224 -10.87 -22.12 12.89
N LEU A 225 -10.21 -21.78 11.78
CA LEU A 225 -10.92 -21.28 10.58
C LEU A 225 -11.82 -22.34 9.96
N LEU A 226 -11.39 -23.61 9.87
CA LEU A 226 -12.21 -24.69 9.35
C LEU A 226 -13.43 -25.00 10.24
N LEU A 227 -13.29 -24.88 11.57
CA LEU A 227 -14.40 -25.01 12.51
C LEU A 227 -15.43 -23.88 12.34
N THR A 228 -14.98 -22.67 11.99
CA THR A 228 -15.86 -21.51 11.75
C THR A 228 -16.46 -21.47 10.35
N ALA A 229 -16.06 -22.34 9.42
CA ALA A 229 -16.38 -22.27 8.01
C ALA A 229 -17.91 -22.19 7.71
N ARG A 230 -18.75 -22.94 8.45
CA ARG A 230 -20.22 -22.83 8.29
C ARG A 230 -20.77 -21.45 8.66
N ARG A 231 -20.21 -20.83 9.71
CA ARG A 231 -20.62 -19.47 10.12
C ARG A 231 -20.15 -18.42 9.11
N VAL A 232 -19.01 -18.64 8.47
CA VAL A 232 -18.49 -17.79 7.39
C VAL A 232 -19.38 -17.90 6.16
N ASP A 233 -19.86 -19.09 5.80
CA ASP A 233 -20.83 -19.29 4.70
C ASP A 233 -22.11 -18.49 4.95
N ALA A 234 -22.64 -18.50 6.18
CA ALA A 234 -23.81 -17.72 6.54
C ALA A 234 -23.57 -16.20 6.45
N LEU A 235 -22.39 -15.73 6.88
CA LEU A 235 -21.99 -14.29 6.77
C LEU A 235 -21.90 -13.83 5.32
N ALA A 236 -21.53 -14.71 4.38
CA ALA A 236 -21.46 -14.40 2.96
C ALA A 236 -22.84 -14.05 2.36
N LEU A 237 -23.94 -14.57 2.94
CA LEU A 237 -25.33 -14.28 2.52
C LEU A 237 -25.82 -12.89 2.95
N GLY A 238 -25.15 -12.24 3.88
CA GLY A 238 -25.53 -10.95 4.45
C GLY A 238 -25.73 -11.01 5.95
N ASP A 239 -25.61 -9.87 6.61
CA ASP A 239 -25.65 -9.78 8.08
C ASP A 239 -27.04 -10.14 8.62
N ASP A 240 -28.12 -9.71 7.93
CA ASP A 240 -29.50 -9.99 8.34
C ASP A 240 -29.86 -11.46 8.11
N ALA A 241 -29.46 -12.03 6.98
CA ALA A 241 -29.62 -13.46 6.71
C ALA A 241 -28.86 -14.32 7.73
N ALA A 242 -27.62 -13.95 8.07
CA ALA A 242 -26.82 -14.65 9.06
C ALA A 242 -27.48 -14.61 10.48
N ARG A 243 -28.04 -13.44 10.87
CA ARG A 243 -28.78 -13.33 12.14
C ARG A 243 -30.05 -14.19 12.14
N GLY A 244 -30.79 -14.20 11.02
CA GLY A 244 -31.94 -15.08 10.86
C GLY A 244 -31.61 -16.57 10.98
N LEU A 245 -30.39 -16.96 10.63
CA LEU A 245 -29.87 -18.31 10.79
C LEU A 245 -29.27 -18.58 12.19
N GLY A 246 -29.40 -17.64 13.14
CA GLY A 246 -28.87 -17.78 14.50
C GLY A 246 -27.36 -17.58 14.64
N VAL A 247 -26.67 -17.03 13.63
CA VAL A 247 -25.22 -16.81 13.68
C VAL A 247 -24.94 -15.49 14.40
N PRO A 248 -24.12 -15.49 15.47
CA PRO A 248 -23.68 -14.27 16.14
C PRO A 248 -22.67 -13.52 15.27
N VAL A 249 -23.15 -12.64 14.40
CA VAL A 249 -22.39 -11.94 13.34
C VAL A 249 -21.12 -11.27 13.90
N ARG A 250 -21.27 -10.50 15.00
CA ARG A 250 -20.14 -9.75 15.58
C ARG A 250 -19.05 -10.68 16.14
N ALA A 251 -19.44 -11.68 16.90
CA ALA A 251 -18.49 -12.63 17.50
C ALA A 251 -17.81 -13.46 16.42
N THR A 252 -18.57 -13.97 15.43
CA THR A 252 -18.00 -14.74 14.31
C THR A 252 -17.00 -13.91 13.51
N ARG A 253 -17.35 -12.64 13.19
CA ARG A 253 -16.45 -11.75 12.46
C ARG A 253 -15.17 -11.48 13.24
N LEU A 254 -15.28 -11.20 14.55
CA LEU A 254 -14.11 -11.00 15.41
C LEU A 254 -13.23 -12.24 15.47
N THR A 255 -13.79 -13.42 15.74
CA THR A 255 -13.05 -14.68 15.79
C THR A 255 -12.28 -14.94 14.50
N VAL A 256 -12.94 -14.76 13.35
CA VAL A 256 -12.32 -14.98 12.04
C VAL A 256 -11.19 -14.00 11.75
N VAL A 257 -11.37 -12.72 12.09
CA VAL A 257 -10.32 -11.71 11.89
C VAL A 257 -9.13 -11.95 12.82
N VAL A 258 -9.37 -12.36 14.06
CA VAL A 258 -8.31 -12.72 15.01
C VAL A 258 -7.53 -13.96 14.53
N LEU A 259 -8.20 -15.00 14.05
CA LEU A 259 -7.55 -16.18 13.49
C LEU A 259 -6.76 -15.85 12.21
N ALA A 260 -7.28 -14.97 11.34
CA ALA A 260 -6.56 -14.50 10.18
C ALA A 260 -5.32 -13.68 10.55
N ALA A 261 -5.40 -12.82 11.58
CA ALA A 261 -4.27 -12.09 12.12
C ALA A 261 -3.21 -13.03 12.71
N LEU A 262 -3.64 -14.06 13.44
CA LEU A 262 -2.76 -15.07 14.00
C LEU A 262 -1.97 -15.82 12.90
N LEU A 263 -2.65 -16.25 11.84
CA LEU A 263 -2.03 -16.91 10.69
C LEU A 263 -1.08 -15.97 9.95
N SER A 264 -1.46 -14.69 9.78
CA SER A 264 -0.60 -13.68 9.17
C SER A 264 0.65 -13.42 10.02
N ALA A 265 0.50 -13.30 11.35
CA ALA A 265 1.63 -13.10 12.25
C ALA A 265 2.59 -14.29 12.22
N ALA A 266 2.09 -15.52 12.17
CA ALA A 266 2.91 -16.72 12.03
C ALA A 266 3.70 -16.74 10.69
N ALA A 267 3.04 -16.36 9.59
CA ALA A 267 3.69 -16.26 8.28
C ALA A 267 4.80 -15.20 8.27
N VAL A 268 4.51 -14.00 8.79
CA VAL A 268 5.47 -12.89 8.85
C VAL A 268 6.66 -13.20 9.75
N THR A 269 6.41 -13.85 10.86
CA THR A 269 7.47 -14.28 11.80
C THR A 269 8.42 -15.28 11.14
N LEU A 270 7.89 -16.21 10.32
CA LEU A 270 8.67 -17.25 9.66
C LEU A 270 9.47 -16.73 8.46
N ALA A 271 8.87 -15.88 7.64
CA ALA A 271 9.42 -15.52 6.33
C ALA A 271 9.50 -14.00 6.07
N GLY A 272 9.23 -13.17 7.09
CA GLY A 272 9.02 -11.75 6.86
C GLY A 272 7.72 -11.48 6.06
N PRO A 273 7.45 -10.22 5.71
CA PRO A 273 6.27 -9.84 4.95
C PRO A 273 6.27 -10.40 3.53
N ILE A 274 5.38 -11.31 3.20
CA ILE A 274 5.15 -11.79 1.82
C ILE A 274 3.79 -11.27 1.35
N GLY A 275 3.82 -10.26 0.47
CA GLY A 275 2.63 -9.60 -0.04
C GLY A 275 1.89 -10.40 -1.11
N PHE A 276 0.65 -10.01 -1.39
CA PHE A 276 -0.22 -10.47 -2.47
C PHE A 276 -0.73 -11.91 -2.40
N VAL A 277 -0.06 -12.83 -1.74
CA VAL A 277 -0.49 -14.25 -1.67
C VAL A 277 -1.91 -14.35 -1.10
N GLY A 278 -2.17 -13.65 0.02
CA GLY A 278 -3.49 -13.61 0.65
C GLY A 278 -4.58 -12.94 -0.19
N LEU A 279 -4.21 -12.14 -1.18
CA LEU A 279 -5.15 -11.52 -2.10
C LEU A 279 -5.36 -12.39 -3.36
N CYS A 280 -4.29 -12.89 -3.95
CA CYS A 280 -4.31 -13.61 -5.23
C CYS A 280 -4.86 -15.01 -5.09
N ALA A 281 -4.48 -15.76 -4.06
CA ALA A 281 -4.87 -17.15 -3.89
C ALA A 281 -6.41 -17.34 -3.85
N PRO A 282 -7.17 -16.64 -3.00
CA PRO A 282 -8.63 -16.77 -3.03
C PRO A 282 -9.27 -16.20 -4.30
N ALA A 283 -8.68 -15.17 -4.91
CA ALA A 283 -9.19 -14.61 -6.15
C ALA A 283 -9.05 -15.57 -7.34
N LEU A 284 -8.01 -16.41 -7.35
CA LEU A 284 -7.83 -17.50 -8.34
C LEU A 284 -8.81 -18.66 -8.11
N VAL A 285 -9.16 -18.96 -6.86
CA VAL A 285 -10.14 -20.01 -6.52
C VAL A 285 -11.58 -19.60 -6.82
N ARG A 286 -11.92 -18.31 -6.73
CA ARG A 286 -13.28 -17.81 -6.88
C ARG A 286 -13.96 -18.18 -8.23
N PRO A 287 -13.31 -18.11 -9.41
CA PRO A 287 -13.90 -18.58 -10.66
C PRO A 287 -14.28 -20.07 -10.65
N LEU A 288 -13.53 -20.89 -9.89
CA LEU A 288 -13.82 -22.30 -9.72
C LEU A 288 -15.14 -22.54 -8.96
N ALA A 289 -15.43 -21.68 -7.97
CA ALA A 289 -16.70 -21.73 -7.24
C ALA A 289 -17.92 -21.43 -8.13
N ARG A 290 -17.75 -20.65 -9.19
CA ARG A 290 -18.80 -20.37 -10.19
C ARG A 290 -19.04 -21.57 -11.12
N ARG A 291 -17.99 -22.38 -11.39
CA ARG A 291 -18.05 -23.50 -12.32
C ARG A 291 -18.35 -24.84 -11.63
N PHE A 292 -17.92 -25.00 -10.36
CA PHE A 292 -18.05 -26.25 -9.61
C PHE A 292 -18.67 -25.98 -8.23
N ARG A 293 -19.85 -26.56 -7.96
CA ARG A 293 -20.54 -26.41 -6.66
C ARG A 293 -19.70 -26.83 -5.45
N GLY A 294 -18.70 -27.70 -5.66
CA GLY A 294 -17.77 -28.13 -4.60
C GLY A 294 -17.01 -26.98 -3.95
N PHE A 295 -16.67 -25.92 -4.68
CA PHE A 295 -15.93 -24.76 -4.17
C PHE A 295 -16.82 -23.62 -3.67
N SER A 296 -18.15 -23.75 -3.68
CA SER A 296 -19.07 -22.72 -3.18
C SER A 296 -19.12 -22.64 -1.65
N ARG A 297 -18.61 -23.65 -0.95
CA ARG A 297 -18.58 -23.70 0.52
C ARG A 297 -17.19 -23.33 1.04
N SER A 298 -17.13 -22.56 2.12
CA SER A 298 -15.87 -22.15 2.76
C SER A 298 -14.99 -23.34 3.18
N ARG A 299 -15.60 -24.46 3.59
CA ARG A 299 -14.86 -25.70 3.95
C ARG A 299 -13.99 -26.27 2.83
N THR A 300 -14.31 -26.01 1.59
CA THR A 300 -13.55 -26.45 0.42
C THR A 300 -12.78 -25.32 -0.24
N ALA A 301 -13.35 -24.11 -0.24
CA ALA A 301 -12.71 -22.93 -0.81
C ALA A 301 -11.46 -22.48 0.00
N MET A 302 -11.49 -22.58 1.34
CA MET A 302 -10.35 -22.23 2.20
C MET A 302 -9.13 -23.15 1.97
N PRO A 303 -9.25 -24.48 2.01
CA PRO A 303 -8.13 -25.37 1.68
C PRO A 303 -7.62 -25.20 0.24
N ALA A 304 -8.51 -24.99 -0.72
CA ALA A 304 -8.11 -24.70 -2.10
C ALA A 304 -7.31 -23.41 -2.21
N ALA A 305 -7.70 -22.35 -1.46
CA ALA A 305 -6.94 -21.10 -1.38
C ALA A 305 -5.59 -21.30 -0.67
N ALA A 306 -5.53 -22.17 0.36
CA ALA A 306 -4.28 -22.52 1.02
C ALA A 306 -3.32 -23.21 0.04
N LEU A 307 -3.77 -24.23 -0.70
CA LEU A 307 -2.95 -24.89 -1.72
C LEU A 307 -2.52 -23.95 -2.84
N THR A 308 -3.42 -23.07 -3.29
CA THR A 308 -3.09 -22.06 -4.32
C THR A 308 -2.08 -21.04 -3.77
N GLY A 309 -2.16 -20.66 -2.49
CA GLY A 309 -1.18 -19.80 -1.84
C GLY A 309 0.19 -20.46 -1.75
N ALA A 310 0.25 -21.74 -1.37
CA ALA A 310 1.48 -22.54 -1.39
C ALA A 310 2.09 -22.60 -2.80
N ALA A 311 1.26 -22.84 -3.83
CA ALA A 311 1.71 -22.84 -5.22
C ALA A 311 2.25 -21.48 -5.67
N LEU A 312 1.64 -20.37 -5.23
CA LEU A 312 2.12 -19.02 -5.55
C LEU A 312 3.48 -18.73 -4.92
N VAL A 313 3.68 -19.07 -3.65
CA VAL A 313 4.98 -18.82 -2.96
C VAL A 313 6.08 -19.69 -3.55
N LEU A 314 5.88 -21.01 -3.66
CA LEU A 314 6.86 -21.91 -4.27
C LEU A 314 7.11 -21.55 -5.74
N GLY A 315 6.05 -21.27 -6.51
CA GLY A 315 6.18 -20.85 -7.90
C GLY A 315 6.99 -19.57 -8.07
N SER A 316 6.85 -18.62 -7.13
CA SER A 316 7.65 -17.40 -7.12
C SER A 316 9.12 -17.66 -6.78
N ASP A 317 9.41 -18.58 -5.86
CA ASP A 317 10.79 -18.96 -5.52
C ASP A 317 11.46 -19.72 -6.67
N VAL A 318 10.75 -20.67 -7.28
CA VAL A 318 11.20 -21.38 -8.49
C VAL A 318 11.48 -20.40 -9.63
N LEU A 319 10.58 -19.44 -9.87
CA LEU A 319 10.75 -18.42 -10.89
C LEU A 319 11.95 -17.51 -10.61
N LEU A 320 12.13 -17.11 -9.35
CA LEU A 320 13.27 -16.31 -8.91
C LEU A 320 14.60 -16.98 -9.29
N ARG A 321 14.74 -18.26 -8.94
CA ARG A 321 15.96 -19.02 -9.20
C ARG A 321 16.17 -19.40 -10.67
N ALA A 322 15.10 -19.46 -11.44
CA ALA A 322 15.16 -19.68 -12.88
C ALA A 322 15.59 -18.42 -13.66
N LEU A 323 15.29 -17.21 -13.14
CA LEU A 323 15.56 -15.95 -13.83
C LEU A 323 16.85 -15.25 -13.39
N ILE A 324 17.28 -15.48 -12.16
CA ILE A 324 18.46 -14.81 -11.58
C ILE A 324 19.55 -15.86 -11.36
N ALA A 325 20.78 -15.52 -11.80
CA ALA A 325 21.93 -16.40 -11.64
C ALA A 325 22.12 -16.86 -10.19
N ASP A 326 22.61 -18.08 -10.00
CA ASP A 326 22.62 -18.80 -8.73
C ASP A 326 23.24 -18.03 -7.57
N ASP A 327 24.35 -17.33 -7.79
CA ASP A 327 25.07 -16.54 -6.79
C ASP A 327 24.27 -15.32 -6.30
N ARG A 328 23.52 -14.68 -7.19
CA ARG A 328 22.68 -13.50 -6.86
C ARG A 328 21.27 -13.87 -6.41
N SER A 329 20.78 -15.04 -6.75
CA SER A 329 19.43 -15.50 -6.40
C SER A 329 19.22 -15.64 -4.88
N VAL A 330 20.31 -15.89 -4.12
CA VAL A 330 20.27 -15.98 -2.64
C VAL A 330 20.01 -14.61 -2.00
N ALA A 331 20.53 -13.54 -2.61
CA ALA A 331 20.36 -12.19 -2.08
C ALA A 331 18.94 -11.64 -2.30
N VAL A 332 18.21 -12.12 -3.33
CA VAL A 332 16.89 -11.58 -3.67
C VAL A 332 15.80 -12.28 -2.86
N PRO A 333 15.02 -11.54 -2.04
CA PRO A 333 13.93 -12.10 -1.28
C PRO A 333 12.78 -12.59 -2.17
N THR A 334 12.19 -13.73 -1.86
CA THR A 334 11.04 -14.33 -2.59
C THR A 334 9.83 -13.40 -2.63
N GLY A 335 9.65 -12.56 -1.59
CA GLY A 335 8.57 -11.58 -1.50
C GLY A 335 8.58 -10.51 -2.58
N VAL A 336 9.75 -10.20 -3.15
CA VAL A 336 9.86 -9.29 -4.31
C VAL A 336 9.18 -9.90 -5.53
N VAL A 337 9.42 -11.19 -5.80
CA VAL A 337 8.83 -11.88 -6.94
C VAL A 337 7.33 -12.12 -6.74
N THR A 338 6.89 -12.50 -5.53
CA THR A 338 5.44 -12.61 -5.23
C THR A 338 4.73 -11.27 -5.44
N SER A 339 5.38 -10.15 -5.11
CA SER A 339 4.82 -8.81 -5.31
C SER A 339 4.75 -8.43 -6.79
N LEU A 340 5.73 -8.79 -7.61
CA LEU A 340 5.68 -8.60 -9.07
C LEU A 340 4.56 -9.44 -9.71
N VAL A 341 4.47 -10.72 -9.36
CA VAL A 341 3.40 -11.61 -9.84
C VAL A 341 2.03 -11.07 -9.40
N GLY A 342 1.92 -10.62 -8.15
CA GLY A 342 0.72 -10.02 -7.59
C GLY A 342 0.31 -8.73 -8.29
N ALA A 343 1.26 -7.87 -8.64
CA ALA A 343 1.02 -6.65 -9.40
C ALA A 343 0.43 -6.94 -10.78
N VAL A 344 1.02 -7.87 -11.53
CA VAL A 344 0.50 -8.32 -12.83
C VAL A 344 -0.90 -8.91 -12.68
N PHE A 345 -1.11 -9.74 -11.66
CA PHE A 345 -2.42 -10.32 -11.36
C PHE A 345 -3.49 -9.26 -11.07
N LEU A 346 -3.18 -8.24 -10.26
CA LEU A 346 -4.10 -7.14 -9.96
C LEU A 346 -4.49 -6.37 -11.22
N VAL A 347 -3.53 -6.05 -12.07
CA VAL A 347 -3.79 -5.38 -13.35
C VAL A 347 -4.69 -6.25 -14.23
N ALA A 348 -4.38 -7.55 -14.37
CA ALA A 348 -5.18 -8.49 -15.14
C ALA A 348 -6.61 -8.62 -14.58
N MET A 349 -6.77 -8.62 -13.27
CA MET A 349 -8.07 -8.66 -12.60
C MET A 349 -8.84 -7.35 -12.85
N ALA A 350 -8.19 -6.19 -12.75
CA ALA A 350 -8.80 -4.90 -12.99
C ALA A 350 -9.39 -4.79 -14.41
N LEU A 351 -8.74 -5.39 -15.39
CA LEU A 351 -9.22 -5.43 -16.77
C LEU A 351 -10.49 -6.26 -16.95
N ARG A 352 -10.79 -7.21 -16.05
CA ARG A 352 -11.93 -8.13 -16.09
C ARG A 352 -13.09 -7.74 -15.17
N VAL A 353 -12.88 -6.87 -14.19
CA VAL A 353 -13.92 -6.45 -13.24
C VAL A 353 -14.97 -5.58 -13.95
N ARG A 354 -16.26 -5.99 -13.81
CA ARG A 354 -17.41 -5.18 -14.18
C ARG A 354 -17.88 -4.42 -12.95
N ASP A 355 -18.05 -3.10 -13.07
CA ASP A 355 -18.49 -2.27 -11.96
C ASP A 355 -19.93 -2.57 -11.57
N THR A 356 -20.12 -2.87 -10.30
CA THR A 356 -21.41 -2.73 -9.62
C THR A 356 -21.39 -1.37 -8.92
N ALA A 357 -22.23 -0.45 -9.40
CA ALA A 357 -22.34 0.89 -8.83
C ALA A 357 -22.79 0.79 -7.37
N GLY A 358 -21.89 1.03 -6.43
CA GLY A 358 -22.19 1.26 -5.03
C GLY A 358 -22.31 2.76 -4.79
N ALA A 359 -23.49 3.30 -4.75
CA ALA A 359 -23.74 4.66 -4.29
C ALA A 359 -23.48 4.70 -2.78
N GLY A 360 -22.39 5.31 -2.35
CA GLY A 360 -22.17 5.67 -0.94
C GLY A 360 -23.20 6.74 -0.56
N ALA A 361 -23.94 6.53 0.53
CA ALA A 361 -24.87 7.51 1.05
C ALA A 361 -24.13 8.84 1.35
N PRO A 362 -24.72 9.99 0.98
CA PRO A 362 -24.08 11.27 1.23
C PRO A 362 -24.11 11.61 2.72
N ASP A 363 -22.92 11.76 3.32
CA ASP A 363 -22.79 12.35 4.65
C ASP A 363 -23.35 13.77 4.66
N ARG A 364 -24.21 14.06 5.62
CA ARG A 364 -24.78 15.40 5.87
C ARG A 364 -23.71 16.30 6.49
N LEU A 365 -22.82 16.85 5.67
CA LEU A 365 -21.83 17.84 6.12
C LEU A 365 -22.53 19.21 6.25
N ARG A 366 -22.39 19.81 7.43
CA ARG A 366 -22.84 21.18 7.70
C ARG A 366 -22.02 22.14 6.82
N ILE A 367 -22.67 22.94 5.97
CA ILE A 367 -21.99 23.92 5.13
C ILE A 367 -21.69 25.17 5.99
N PRO A 368 -20.41 25.46 6.30
CA PRO A 368 -20.07 26.67 7.08
C PRO A 368 -20.44 27.95 6.33
N GLY A 369 -20.85 28.99 7.06
CA GLY A 369 -21.10 30.30 6.51
C GLY A 369 -19.82 30.92 5.87
N ARG A 370 -20.00 32.02 5.14
CA ARG A 370 -18.88 32.76 4.49
C ARG A 370 -17.86 33.28 5.52
N ALA A 371 -18.35 33.76 6.66
CA ALA A 371 -17.47 34.24 7.74
C ALA A 371 -16.59 33.13 8.34
N ALA A 372 -17.15 31.94 8.57
CA ALA A 372 -16.40 30.78 9.08
C ALA A 372 -15.34 30.32 8.06
N PHE A 373 -15.65 30.34 6.76
CA PHE A 373 -14.67 30.05 5.71
C PHE A 373 -13.51 31.04 5.71
N LEU A 374 -13.80 32.35 5.74
CA LEU A 374 -12.76 33.39 5.77
C LEU A 374 -11.91 33.31 7.05
N ALA A 375 -12.54 33.05 8.19
CA ALA A 375 -11.83 32.83 9.45
C ALA A 375 -10.89 31.60 9.36
N THR A 376 -11.34 30.50 8.78
CA THR A 376 -10.50 29.30 8.56
C THR A 376 -9.29 29.62 7.69
N VAL A 377 -9.49 30.33 6.58
CA VAL A 377 -8.39 30.73 5.69
C VAL A 377 -7.43 31.67 6.41
N ALA A 378 -7.94 32.68 7.13
CA ALA A 378 -7.10 33.63 7.89
C ALA A 378 -6.24 32.92 8.94
N VAL A 379 -6.83 32.00 9.71
CA VAL A 379 -6.09 31.20 10.71
C VAL A 379 -4.99 30.37 10.04
N LEU A 380 -5.30 29.67 8.94
CA LEU A 380 -4.33 28.85 8.22
C LEU A 380 -3.19 29.70 7.65
N VAL A 381 -3.49 30.89 7.12
CA VAL A 381 -2.46 31.81 6.62
C VAL A 381 -1.56 32.30 7.76
N VAL A 382 -2.13 32.69 8.90
CA VAL A 382 -1.34 33.12 10.09
C VAL A 382 -0.45 31.97 10.58
N VAL A 383 -1.00 30.75 10.69
CA VAL A 383 -0.22 29.56 11.10
C VAL A 383 0.89 29.28 10.09
N LEU A 384 0.60 29.33 8.79
CA LEU A 384 1.59 29.07 7.74
C LEU A 384 2.70 30.13 7.77
N VAL A 385 2.37 31.42 7.89
CA VAL A 385 3.36 32.50 7.99
C VAL A 385 4.23 32.32 9.22
N GLY A 386 3.63 32.07 10.39
CA GLY A 386 4.38 31.81 11.62
C GLY A 386 5.32 30.61 11.49
N LEU A 387 4.85 29.54 10.81
CA LEU A 387 5.64 28.35 10.56
C LEU A 387 6.79 28.60 9.57
N VAL A 388 6.56 29.39 8.52
CA VAL A 388 7.61 29.79 7.56
C VAL A 388 8.67 30.61 8.27
N ILE A 389 8.27 31.58 9.08
CA ILE A 389 9.21 32.37 9.90
C ILE A 389 10.02 31.44 10.81
N ALA A 390 9.36 30.55 11.54
CA ALA A 390 10.04 29.58 12.39
C ALA A 390 10.98 28.68 11.56
N ALA A 391 10.56 28.22 10.39
CA ALA A 391 11.36 27.37 9.53
C ALA A 391 12.60 28.08 8.94
N VAL A 392 12.56 29.38 8.73
CA VAL A 392 13.74 30.16 8.30
C VAL A 392 14.68 30.45 9.47
N LEU A 393 14.14 30.76 10.64
CA LEU A 393 14.94 31.20 11.81
C LEU A 393 15.52 30.03 12.60
N VAL A 394 14.80 28.89 12.71
CA VAL A 394 15.17 27.75 13.56
C VAL A 394 15.77 26.62 12.73
N GLY A 395 16.87 26.07 13.17
CA GLY A 395 17.61 24.94 12.57
C GLY A 395 18.88 24.68 13.38
N ASP A 396 19.88 24.10 12.77
CA ASP A 396 21.19 23.83 13.41
C ASP A 396 21.83 25.08 13.98
N SER A 397 21.61 26.24 13.34
CA SER A 397 21.92 27.57 13.83
C SER A 397 20.62 28.37 14.00
N LYS A 398 20.53 29.15 15.06
CA LYS A 398 19.42 30.10 15.29
C LYS A 398 19.75 31.41 14.63
N LEU A 399 18.86 31.93 13.80
CA LEU A 399 18.96 33.23 13.14
C LEU A 399 17.93 34.19 13.73
N LEU A 400 18.21 35.47 13.62
CA LEU A 400 17.31 36.57 14.01
C LEU A 400 16.61 37.14 12.76
N LEU A 401 15.49 37.81 12.95
CA LEU A 401 14.80 38.52 11.85
C LEU A 401 15.70 39.56 11.19
N GLY A 402 16.60 40.20 11.97
CA GLY A 402 17.61 41.13 11.46
C GLY A 402 18.60 40.48 10.48
N ASP A 403 18.95 39.21 10.70
CA ASP A 403 19.83 38.48 9.80
C ASP A 403 19.15 38.22 8.43
N VAL A 404 17.85 37.92 8.45
CA VAL A 404 17.05 37.75 7.25
C VAL A 404 16.90 39.06 6.48
N ALA A 405 16.67 40.16 7.19
CA ALA A 405 16.59 41.50 6.59
C ALA A 405 17.92 41.92 5.96
N ASN A 406 19.06 41.69 6.64
CA ASN A 406 20.37 41.96 6.10
C ASN A 406 20.69 41.08 4.89
N TRP A 407 20.32 39.82 4.91
CA TRP A 407 20.46 38.88 3.77
C TRP A 407 19.66 39.36 2.55
N ALA A 408 18.41 39.74 2.75
CA ALA A 408 17.55 40.23 1.67
C ALA A 408 18.10 41.55 1.05
N GLN A 409 18.87 42.34 1.81
CA GLN A 409 19.55 43.55 1.33
C GLN A 409 20.96 43.29 0.79
N GLY A 410 21.43 42.02 0.75
CA GLY A 410 22.80 41.71 0.35
C GLY A 410 23.89 42.17 1.34
N ARG A 411 23.54 42.43 2.58
CA ARG A 411 24.43 42.96 3.66
C ARG A 411 24.79 41.92 4.71
N ALA A 412 24.31 40.68 4.58
CA ALA A 412 24.59 39.61 5.52
C ALA A 412 26.03 39.12 5.43
N GLY A 413 26.62 38.73 6.57
CA GLY A 413 27.92 38.08 6.60
C GLY A 413 27.88 36.71 5.93
N ARG A 414 29.04 36.18 5.49
CA ARG A 414 29.16 34.92 4.72
C ARG A 414 28.44 33.75 5.35
N THR A 415 28.54 33.55 6.66
CA THR A 415 27.91 32.45 7.39
C THR A 415 26.38 32.53 7.33
N VAL A 416 25.83 33.73 7.57
CA VAL A 416 24.39 33.96 7.52
C VAL A 416 23.85 33.79 6.12
N SER A 417 24.57 34.32 5.11
CA SER A 417 24.20 34.11 3.69
C SER A 417 24.20 32.65 3.32
N PHE A 418 25.24 31.87 3.66
CA PHE A 418 25.29 30.42 3.39
C PHE A 418 24.10 29.69 4.02
N VAL A 419 23.76 29.98 5.26
CA VAL A 419 22.63 29.36 5.94
C VAL A 419 21.31 29.75 5.30
N LEU A 420 21.08 30.99 4.93
CA LEU A 420 19.82 31.42 4.30
C LEU A 420 19.71 30.96 2.84
N ASP A 421 20.79 30.95 2.10
CA ASP A 421 20.85 30.44 0.72
C ASP A 421 20.50 28.95 0.64
N THR A 422 20.69 28.19 1.70
CA THR A 422 20.28 26.78 1.80
C THR A 422 18.86 26.62 2.40
N ARG A 423 18.49 27.44 3.40
CA ARG A 423 17.20 27.30 4.09
C ARG A 423 16.02 27.85 3.31
N VAL A 424 16.17 28.98 2.64
CA VAL A 424 15.06 29.60 1.90
C VAL A 424 14.58 28.69 0.77
N PRO A 425 15.42 28.14 -0.13
CA PRO A 425 14.98 27.19 -1.13
C PRO A 425 14.35 25.93 -0.54
N ARG A 426 14.90 25.43 0.57
CA ARG A 426 14.37 24.28 1.31
C ARG A 426 12.93 24.51 1.78
N VAL A 427 12.66 25.65 2.41
CA VAL A 427 11.31 26.04 2.88
C VAL A 427 10.35 26.21 1.70
N LEU A 428 10.81 26.86 0.62
CA LEU A 428 10.00 27.02 -0.60
C LEU A 428 9.69 25.69 -1.28
N ALA A 429 10.65 24.75 -1.30
CA ALA A 429 10.44 23.40 -1.78
C ALA A 429 9.38 22.66 -0.95
N ALA A 430 9.44 22.77 0.39
CA ALA A 430 8.45 22.18 1.29
C ALA A 430 7.03 22.75 1.05
N LEU A 431 6.93 24.07 0.94
CA LEU A 431 5.66 24.77 0.66
C LEU A 431 5.09 24.35 -0.71
N GLY A 432 5.94 24.40 -1.76
CA GLY A 432 5.54 24.09 -3.12
C GLY A 432 5.11 22.62 -3.27
N ALA A 433 5.91 21.69 -2.74
CA ALA A 433 5.60 20.27 -2.80
C ALA A 433 4.33 19.94 -2.00
N GLY A 434 4.18 20.49 -0.79
CA GLY A 434 2.99 20.28 0.03
C GLY A 434 1.71 20.82 -0.63
N ALA A 435 1.76 22.01 -1.18
CA ALA A 435 0.66 22.64 -1.90
C ALA A 435 0.28 21.85 -3.17
N ALA A 436 1.29 21.45 -3.95
CA ALA A 436 1.08 20.69 -5.19
C ALA A 436 0.48 19.30 -4.92
N LEU A 437 0.98 18.56 -3.93
CA LEU A 437 0.44 17.26 -3.53
C LEU A 437 -0.98 17.36 -3.00
N ALA A 438 -1.31 18.39 -2.22
CA ALA A 438 -2.66 18.62 -1.72
C ALA A 438 -3.64 18.94 -2.84
N LEU A 439 -3.25 19.77 -3.81
CA LEU A 439 -4.06 20.06 -4.99
C LEU A 439 -4.23 18.80 -5.84
N ALA A 440 -3.15 18.08 -6.13
CA ALA A 440 -3.18 16.81 -6.86
C ALA A 440 -4.13 15.80 -6.21
N GLY A 441 -4.04 15.63 -4.88
CA GLY A 441 -4.95 14.79 -4.11
C GLY A 441 -6.41 15.24 -4.20
N THR A 442 -6.67 16.56 -4.16
CA THR A 442 -8.03 17.11 -4.33
C THR A 442 -8.62 16.74 -5.68
N LEU A 443 -7.85 16.84 -6.75
CA LEU A 443 -8.27 16.48 -8.10
C LEU A 443 -8.55 14.99 -8.25
N VAL A 444 -7.64 14.14 -7.74
CA VAL A 444 -7.81 12.67 -7.79
C VAL A 444 -9.04 12.25 -7.02
N GLN A 445 -9.23 12.77 -5.79
CA GLN A 445 -10.39 12.44 -4.95
C GLN A 445 -11.72 12.87 -5.57
N ALA A 446 -11.74 14.00 -6.28
CA ALA A 446 -12.92 14.45 -7.01
C ALA A 446 -13.24 13.54 -8.20
N VAL A 447 -12.24 13.20 -9.03
CA VAL A 447 -12.42 12.35 -10.22
C VAL A 447 -12.78 10.92 -9.86
N THR A 448 -12.14 10.37 -8.83
CA THR A 448 -12.39 8.99 -8.38
C THR A 448 -13.59 8.89 -7.43
N ARG A 449 -14.15 10.01 -6.99
CA ARG A 449 -15.21 10.06 -5.96
C ARG A 449 -14.87 9.22 -4.71
N ASN A 450 -13.59 9.15 -4.42
CA ASN A 450 -13.07 8.39 -3.30
C ASN A 450 -12.24 9.33 -2.41
N PRO A 451 -12.68 9.61 -1.18
CA PRO A 451 -11.98 10.52 -0.28
C PRO A 451 -10.60 10.01 0.17
N LEU A 452 -10.29 8.76 -0.13
CA LEU A 452 -9.03 8.08 0.22
C LEU A 452 -8.06 7.98 -0.95
N ALA A 453 -8.49 8.39 -2.14
CA ALA A 453 -7.60 8.36 -3.28
C ALA A 453 -6.55 9.47 -3.15
N GLU A 454 -5.31 9.11 -3.42
CA GLU A 454 -4.17 10.02 -3.53
C GLU A 454 -3.34 9.67 -4.79
N PRO A 455 -2.49 10.57 -5.27
CA PRO A 455 -1.67 10.30 -6.45
C PRO A 455 -0.78 9.07 -6.34
N ASN A 456 -0.35 8.72 -5.11
CA ASN A 456 0.43 7.52 -4.85
C ASN A 456 -0.35 6.22 -5.20
N VAL A 457 -1.65 6.18 -4.89
CA VAL A 457 -2.53 5.05 -5.26
C VAL A 457 -2.68 4.89 -6.77
N LEU A 458 -2.45 5.96 -7.55
CA LEU A 458 -2.41 5.89 -9.01
C LEU A 458 -1.05 5.41 -9.57
N GLY A 459 -0.10 5.02 -8.73
CA GLY A 459 1.22 4.56 -9.13
C GLY A 459 2.17 5.66 -9.64
N VAL A 460 1.74 6.91 -9.65
CA VAL A 460 2.54 8.05 -10.17
C VAL A 460 3.80 8.27 -9.34
N THR A 461 3.65 8.33 -8.03
CA THR A 461 4.75 8.50 -7.09
C THR A 461 5.71 7.30 -7.13
N GLY A 462 5.16 6.07 -7.21
CA GLY A 462 5.95 4.84 -7.34
C GLY A 462 6.77 4.80 -8.63
N GLY A 463 6.19 5.23 -9.75
CA GLY A 463 6.92 5.37 -11.03
C GLY A 463 8.05 6.39 -10.93
N GLY A 464 7.82 7.52 -10.30
CA GLY A 464 8.85 8.53 -10.06
C GLY A 464 9.97 8.04 -9.15
N ALA A 465 9.60 7.32 -8.09
CA ALA A 465 10.56 6.67 -7.22
C ALA A 465 11.43 5.65 -7.96
N LEU A 466 10.82 4.81 -8.79
CA LEU A 466 11.54 3.84 -9.61
C LEU A 466 12.51 4.53 -10.58
N GLY A 467 12.07 5.57 -11.29
CA GLY A 467 12.93 6.33 -12.20
C GLY A 467 14.16 6.92 -11.49
N ALA A 468 13.95 7.54 -10.32
CA ALA A 468 15.04 8.07 -9.51
C ALA A 468 15.99 6.98 -9.02
N VAL A 469 15.45 5.87 -8.49
CA VAL A 469 16.26 4.75 -7.97
C VAL A 469 17.08 4.11 -9.10
N ILE A 470 16.51 3.88 -10.28
CA ILE A 470 17.26 3.39 -11.44
C ILE A 470 18.49 4.28 -11.68
N LEU A 471 18.30 5.59 -11.75
CA LEU A 471 19.42 6.49 -12.06
C LEU A 471 20.44 6.54 -10.91
N VAL A 472 20.00 6.59 -9.66
CA VAL A 472 20.89 6.63 -8.49
C VAL A 472 21.73 5.35 -8.36
N THR A 473 21.15 4.19 -8.73
CA THR A 473 21.84 2.89 -8.61
C THR A 473 22.73 2.57 -9.83
N THR A 474 22.42 3.12 -11.01
CA THR A 474 23.16 2.81 -12.25
C THR A 474 24.20 3.86 -12.61
N VAL A 475 24.01 5.12 -12.17
CA VAL A 475 24.91 6.25 -12.47
C VAL A 475 25.50 6.82 -11.17
N PRO A 476 26.73 6.45 -10.78
CA PRO A 476 27.30 6.81 -9.46
C PRO A 476 27.34 8.32 -9.18
N ALA A 477 27.55 9.15 -10.20
CA ALA A 477 27.64 10.62 -10.11
C ALA A 477 26.41 11.34 -10.68
N ALA A 478 25.22 10.71 -10.64
CA ALA A 478 24.01 11.35 -11.12
C ALA A 478 23.75 12.69 -10.41
N GLY A 479 23.73 13.76 -11.18
CA GLY A 479 23.42 15.10 -10.65
C GLY A 479 21.95 15.22 -10.26
N THR A 480 21.64 16.19 -9.40
CA THR A 480 20.27 16.43 -8.87
C THR A 480 19.22 16.57 -9.98
N TRP A 481 19.52 17.30 -11.05
CA TRP A 481 18.65 17.47 -12.21
C TRP A 481 18.41 16.18 -12.98
N GLY A 482 19.43 15.31 -13.10
CA GLY A 482 19.28 14.00 -13.72
C GLY A 482 18.29 13.14 -12.94
N VAL A 483 18.44 13.08 -11.61
CA VAL A 483 17.54 12.33 -10.72
C VAL A 483 16.14 12.90 -10.75
N ALA A 484 15.97 14.23 -10.73
CA ALA A 484 14.68 14.90 -10.85
C ALA A 484 14.00 14.60 -12.21
N GLY A 485 14.78 14.64 -13.30
CA GLY A 485 14.31 14.29 -14.65
C GLY A 485 13.88 12.83 -14.76
N ALA A 486 14.66 11.90 -14.20
CA ALA A 486 14.34 10.48 -14.15
C ALA A 486 13.07 10.22 -13.30
N ALA A 487 12.92 10.91 -12.17
CA ALA A 487 11.71 10.84 -11.36
C ALA A 487 10.49 11.35 -12.11
N PHE A 488 10.58 12.47 -12.79
CA PHE A 488 9.49 13.01 -13.62
C PHE A 488 9.12 12.07 -14.76
N ALA A 489 10.11 11.56 -15.49
CA ALA A 489 9.90 10.60 -16.58
C ALA A 489 9.26 9.30 -16.09
N GLY A 490 9.73 8.74 -14.96
CA GLY A 490 9.16 7.55 -14.35
C GLY A 490 7.72 7.76 -13.91
N SER A 491 7.39 8.93 -13.34
CA SER A 491 6.01 9.31 -13.02
C SER A 491 5.12 9.39 -14.28
N ALA A 492 5.64 9.98 -15.35
CA ALA A 492 4.90 10.10 -16.62
C ALA A 492 4.65 8.73 -17.26
N VAL A 493 5.66 7.86 -17.30
CA VAL A 493 5.53 6.49 -17.84
C VAL A 493 4.49 5.70 -17.04
N SER A 494 4.56 5.77 -15.71
CA SER A 494 3.59 5.10 -14.84
C SER A 494 2.17 5.63 -15.07
N ALA A 495 2.00 6.92 -15.19
CA ALA A 495 0.71 7.55 -15.49
C ALA A 495 0.15 7.12 -16.85
N VAL A 496 0.97 7.10 -17.89
CA VAL A 496 0.59 6.62 -19.24
C VAL A 496 0.14 5.16 -19.18
N LEU A 497 0.86 4.32 -18.44
CA LEU A 497 0.49 2.92 -18.24
C LEU A 497 -0.86 2.78 -17.53
N VAL A 498 -1.03 3.47 -16.39
CA VAL A 498 -2.28 3.41 -15.60
C VAL A 498 -3.46 3.96 -16.40
N PHE A 499 -3.31 5.12 -17.03
CA PHE A 499 -4.40 5.76 -17.77
C PHE A 499 -4.71 5.01 -19.07
N GLY A 500 -3.70 4.51 -19.78
CA GLY A 500 -3.87 3.70 -20.97
C GLY A 500 -4.65 2.40 -20.71
N LEU A 501 -4.34 1.72 -19.59
CA LEU A 501 -5.07 0.53 -19.18
C LEU A 501 -6.48 0.86 -18.65
N ALA A 502 -6.66 1.99 -17.96
CA ALA A 502 -7.95 2.42 -17.44
C ALA A 502 -8.87 3.00 -18.52
N ALA A 503 -8.32 3.61 -19.57
CA ALA A 503 -9.08 4.28 -20.64
C ALA A 503 -10.06 3.34 -21.36
N ARG A 504 -9.68 2.07 -21.57
CA ARG A 504 -10.55 1.04 -22.19
C ARG A 504 -11.85 0.79 -21.41
N GLY A 505 -11.98 1.30 -20.17
CA GLY A 505 -13.19 1.24 -19.35
C GLY A 505 -13.81 2.61 -19.07
N GLY A 506 -13.44 3.70 -19.77
CA GLY A 506 -13.96 5.06 -19.56
C GLY A 506 -13.54 5.68 -18.23
N PHE A 507 -12.35 5.36 -17.73
CA PHE A 507 -11.79 5.84 -16.44
C PHE A 507 -12.71 5.54 -15.25
N ARG A 508 -13.33 4.36 -15.24
CA ARG A 508 -14.19 3.93 -14.13
C ARG A 508 -13.36 3.77 -12.85
N GLN A 509 -13.93 4.21 -11.73
CA GLN A 509 -13.28 4.32 -10.43
C GLN A 509 -12.56 3.04 -9.99
N ASN A 510 -13.26 1.90 -9.98
CA ASN A 510 -12.69 0.63 -9.49
C ASN A 510 -11.51 0.17 -10.35
N ARG A 511 -11.60 0.35 -11.68
CA ARG A 511 -10.53 -0.04 -12.60
C ARG A 511 -9.30 0.84 -12.42
N LEU A 512 -9.50 2.16 -12.32
CA LEU A 512 -8.40 3.12 -12.12
C LEU A 512 -7.63 2.82 -10.83
N VAL A 513 -8.35 2.57 -9.73
CA VAL A 513 -7.75 2.25 -8.43
C VAL A 513 -7.01 0.91 -8.47
N LEU A 514 -7.61 -0.13 -9.05
CA LEU A 514 -6.99 -1.47 -9.11
C LEU A 514 -5.73 -1.49 -9.98
N VAL A 515 -5.78 -0.84 -11.16
CA VAL A 515 -4.61 -0.71 -12.03
C VAL A 515 -3.53 0.10 -11.33
N GLY A 516 -3.92 1.21 -10.69
CA GLY A 516 -3.00 2.07 -9.93
C GLY A 516 -2.28 1.33 -8.81
N ILE A 517 -3.03 0.57 -7.98
CA ILE A 517 -2.43 -0.26 -6.92
C ILE A 517 -1.49 -1.31 -7.53
N GLY A 518 -1.89 -1.98 -8.62
CA GLY A 518 -1.04 -2.94 -9.29
C GLY A 518 0.28 -2.33 -9.78
N VAL A 519 0.21 -1.18 -10.45
CA VAL A 519 1.41 -0.47 -10.93
C VAL A 519 2.26 0.03 -9.75
N ALA A 520 1.65 0.61 -8.70
CA ALA A 520 2.38 1.04 -7.51
C ALA A 520 3.12 -0.12 -6.83
N SER A 521 2.48 -1.27 -6.72
CA SER A 521 3.10 -2.46 -6.14
C SER A 521 4.21 -3.04 -7.02
N GLY A 522 4.02 -3.04 -8.33
CA GLY A 522 5.04 -3.48 -9.28
C GLY A 522 6.28 -2.57 -9.23
N THR A 523 6.07 -1.25 -9.20
CA THR A 523 7.19 -0.29 -9.05
C THR A 523 7.90 -0.43 -7.70
N ALA A 524 7.17 -0.65 -6.60
CA ALA A 524 7.74 -0.90 -5.29
C ALA A 524 8.60 -2.18 -5.27
N ALA A 525 8.12 -3.26 -5.87
CA ALA A 525 8.87 -4.51 -5.98
C ALA A 525 10.15 -4.35 -6.84
N LEU A 526 10.07 -3.60 -7.95
CA LEU A 526 11.25 -3.29 -8.78
C LEU A 526 12.26 -2.41 -8.03
N ILE A 527 11.81 -1.43 -7.25
CA ILE A 527 12.66 -0.62 -6.38
C ILE A 527 13.38 -1.50 -5.37
N SER A 528 12.65 -2.40 -4.71
CA SER A 528 13.23 -3.34 -3.74
C SER A 528 14.27 -4.25 -4.40
N LEU A 529 13.98 -4.77 -5.59
CA LEU A 529 14.93 -5.58 -6.37
C LEU A 529 16.23 -4.81 -6.66
N LEU A 530 16.11 -3.56 -7.13
CA LEU A 530 17.25 -2.72 -7.44
C LEU A 530 18.09 -2.40 -6.20
N ILE A 531 17.45 -2.09 -5.07
CA ILE A 531 18.16 -1.80 -3.81
C ILE A 531 18.91 -3.02 -3.31
N VAL A 532 18.31 -4.21 -3.37
CA VAL A 532 18.95 -5.47 -2.94
C VAL A 532 20.11 -5.87 -3.84
N LEU A 533 20.03 -5.59 -5.14
CA LEU A 533 21.08 -5.95 -6.10
C LEU A 533 22.22 -4.91 -6.23
N THR A 534 22.04 -3.73 -5.62
CA THR A 534 23.06 -2.65 -5.69
C THR A 534 24.03 -2.70 -4.49
N ASP A 535 25.11 -1.98 -4.57
CA ASP A 535 26.06 -1.84 -3.47
C ASP A 535 25.46 -1.06 -2.28
N PRO A 536 25.95 -1.29 -1.05
CA PRO A 536 25.38 -0.67 0.16
C PRO A 536 25.38 0.86 0.17
N PHE A 537 26.36 1.50 -0.50
CA PHE A 537 26.44 2.97 -0.56
C PHE A 537 25.30 3.55 -1.40
N ASN A 538 25.09 3.01 -2.61
CA ASN A 538 24.01 3.44 -3.49
C ASN A 538 22.63 3.00 -2.96
N ALA A 539 22.55 1.87 -2.26
CA ALA A 539 21.33 1.45 -1.55
C ALA A 539 20.92 2.49 -0.49
N ASN A 540 21.84 2.94 0.36
CA ASN A 540 21.57 3.97 1.37
C ASN A 540 21.18 5.32 0.74
N LYS A 541 21.84 5.70 -0.37
CA LYS A 541 21.50 6.90 -1.13
C LYS A 541 20.06 6.82 -1.70
N ALA A 542 19.69 5.66 -2.24
CA ALA A 542 18.33 5.42 -2.74
C ALA A 542 17.29 5.46 -1.61
N LEU A 543 17.55 4.82 -0.47
CA LEU A 543 16.68 4.84 0.71
C LEU A 543 16.49 6.26 1.26
N THR A 544 17.56 7.05 1.33
CA THR A 544 17.50 8.46 1.74
C THR A 544 16.65 9.28 0.78
N TRP A 545 16.79 9.08 -0.52
CA TRP A 545 15.96 9.74 -1.53
C TRP A 545 14.48 9.33 -1.40
N LEU A 546 14.22 8.04 -1.19
CA LEU A 546 12.87 7.49 -0.99
C LEU A 546 12.20 7.99 0.31
N SER A 547 12.96 8.43 1.29
CA SER A 547 12.40 9.01 2.53
C SER A 547 11.73 10.37 2.32
N GLY A 548 11.91 11.00 1.15
CA GLY A 548 11.39 12.32 0.80
C GLY A 548 12.06 13.42 1.60
N SER A 549 12.95 14.17 0.99
CA SER A 549 13.73 15.21 1.65
C SER A 549 13.79 16.50 0.84
N THR A 550 13.62 17.60 1.53
CA THR A 550 13.82 18.95 1.01
C THR A 550 15.25 19.47 1.24
N TYR A 551 16.11 18.64 1.86
CA TYR A 551 17.51 18.96 2.11
C TYR A 551 18.32 19.13 0.80
N GLY A 552 19.20 20.13 0.77
CA GLY A 552 20.07 20.39 -0.38
C GLY A 552 19.36 20.94 -1.62
N ARG A 553 18.11 21.39 -1.51
CA ARG A 553 17.38 22.00 -2.63
C ARG A 553 17.82 23.42 -2.89
N THR A 554 17.84 23.78 -4.16
CA THR A 554 18.23 25.08 -4.68
C THR A 554 17.00 25.79 -5.29
N MET A 555 17.09 27.09 -5.55
CA MET A 555 16.00 27.83 -6.19
C MET A 555 15.55 27.25 -7.53
N PRO A 556 16.46 26.80 -8.43
CA PRO A 556 16.05 26.12 -9.66
C PRO A 556 15.20 24.87 -9.44
N ASP A 557 15.40 24.10 -8.34
CA ASP A 557 14.59 22.89 -8.06
C ASP A 557 13.15 23.24 -7.68
N VAL A 558 12.89 24.45 -7.18
CA VAL A 558 11.56 24.91 -6.79
C VAL A 558 10.74 25.40 -7.97
N VAL A 559 11.38 25.93 -9.04
CA VAL A 559 10.69 26.54 -10.17
C VAL A 559 9.68 25.60 -10.85
N PRO A 560 10.01 24.34 -11.17
CA PRO A 560 9.05 23.44 -11.84
C PRO A 560 7.78 23.19 -11.02
N VAL A 561 7.89 22.98 -9.73
CA VAL A 561 6.72 22.73 -8.86
C VAL A 561 5.90 24.02 -8.67
N ALA A 562 6.54 25.19 -8.61
CA ALA A 562 5.86 26.47 -8.53
C ALA A 562 5.06 26.77 -9.79
N LEU A 563 5.63 26.55 -10.97
CA LEU A 563 4.93 26.70 -12.25
C LEU A 563 3.77 25.72 -12.39
N ALA A 564 3.98 24.43 -12.07
CA ALA A 564 2.91 23.44 -12.06
C ALA A 564 1.78 23.81 -11.10
N LEU A 565 2.10 24.34 -9.93
CA LEU A 565 1.11 24.79 -8.94
C LEU A 565 0.32 26.00 -9.45
N LEU A 566 0.97 27.01 -10.04
CA LEU A 566 0.29 28.17 -10.63
C LEU A 566 -0.69 27.75 -11.73
N VAL A 567 -0.26 26.93 -12.66
CA VAL A 567 -1.13 26.35 -13.70
C VAL A 567 -2.26 25.54 -13.07
N GLY A 568 -1.93 24.69 -12.09
CA GLY A 568 -2.89 23.85 -11.40
C GLY A 568 -3.98 24.65 -10.68
N ILE A 569 -3.62 25.72 -9.98
CA ILE A 569 -4.58 26.63 -9.33
C ILE A 569 -5.45 27.30 -10.38
N GLY A 570 -4.85 27.82 -11.47
CA GLY A 570 -5.57 28.47 -12.57
C GLY A 570 -6.64 27.55 -13.18
N VAL A 571 -6.27 26.32 -13.50
CA VAL A 571 -7.20 25.32 -14.05
C VAL A 571 -8.27 24.92 -13.03
N ALA A 572 -7.91 24.68 -11.78
CA ALA A 572 -8.87 24.30 -10.73
C ALA A 572 -9.90 25.41 -10.47
N VAL A 573 -9.50 26.68 -10.53
CA VAL A 573 -10.40 27.82 -10.39
C VAL A 573 -11.27 28.01 -11.63
N ALA A 574 -10.70 27.92 -12.82
CA ALA A 574 -11.43 28.07 -14.08
C ALA A 574 -12.48 26.97 -14.29
N ARG A 575 -12.14 25.71 -13.92
CA ARG A 575 -13.01 24.55 -14.12
C ARG A 575 -13.68 24.05 -12.83
N ARG A 576 -13.83 24.92 -11.82
CA ARG A 576 -14.37 24.56 -10.48
C ARG A 576 -15.75 23.91 -10.54
N THR A 577 -16.65 24.40 -11.40
CA THR A 577 -18.02 23.88 -11.57
C THR A 577 -17.99 22.47 -12.15
N GLU A 578 -17.14 22.22 -13.12
CA GLU A 578 -16.96 20.88 -13.69
C GLU A 578 -16.42 19.92 -12.64
N LEU A 579 -15.47 20.36 -11.82
CA LEU A 579 -14.91 19.57 -10.72
C LEU A 579 -15.97 19.24 -9.66
N ASP A 580 -16.84 20.19 -9.31
CA ASP A 580 -17.98 19.97 -8.41
C ASP A 580 -18.94 18.92 -9.00
N LEU A 581 -19.30 19.05 -10.28
CA LEU A 581 -20.23 18.14 -10.97
C LEU A 581 -19.68 16.72 -11.09
N ILE A 582 -18.40 16.55 -11.48
CA ILE A 582 -17.75 15.23 -11.60
C ILE A 582 -17.71 14.49 -10.25
N SER A 583 -17.63 15.25 -9.15
CA SER A 583 -17.56 14.67 -7.80
C SER A 583 -18.92 14.17 -7.26
N LEU A 584 -20.05 14.56 -7.88
CA LEU A 584 -21.40 14.17 -7.42
C LEU A 584 -21.72 12.72 -7.83
N ASP A 585 -21.95 12.51 -9.11
CA ASP A 585 -22.33 11.21 -9.68
C ASP A 585 -21.89 11.06 -11.14
N GLU A 586 -22.35 10.03 -11.87
CA GLU A 586 -22.03 9.83 -13.28
C GLU A 586 -23.09 10.40 -14.23
N ASP A 587 -24.31 10.52 -13.77
CA ASP A 587 -25.45 10.84 -14.63
C ASP A 587 -25.72 12.34 -14.69
N THR A 588 -25.66 13.05 -13.57
CA THR A 588 -25.88 14.51 -13.50
C THR A 588 -24.95 15.30 -14.46
N PRO A 589 -23.63 15.07 -14.49
CA PRO A 589 -22.76 15.78 -15.41
C PRO A 589 -23.08 15.50 -16.89
N ARG A 590 -23.48 14.24 -17.22
CA ARG A 590 -23.87 13.85 -18.58
C ARG A 590 -25.15 14.53 -19.02
N LEU A 591 -26.16 14.61 -18.15
CA LEU A 591 -27.42 15.30 -18.39
C LEU A 591 -27.20 16.79 -18.63
N LEU A 592 -26.17 17.39 -18.03
CA LEU A 592 -25.74 18.76 -18.20
C LEU A 592 -24.81 18.96 -19.42
N GLY A 593 -24.60 17.93 -20.26
CA GLY A 593 -23.81 18.01 -21.49
C GLY A 593 -22.30 17.92 -21.31
N LEU A 594 -21.80 17.56 -20.11
CA LEU A 594 -20.37 17.44 -19.88
C LEU A 594 -19.81 16.11 -20.44
N ARG A 595 -18.71 16.22 -21.17
CA ARG A 595 -17.93 15.05 -21.63
C ARG A 595 -17.06 14.54 -20.51
N LEU A 596 -17.53 13.53 -19.74
CA LEU A 596 -16.86 13.04 -18.53
C LEU A 596 -15.44 12.52 -18.79
N ALA A 597 -15.21 11.74 -19.86
CA ALA A 597 -13.93 11.10 -20.11
C ALA A 597 -12.78 12.11 -20.31
N PRO A 598 -12.89 13.11 -21.22
CA PRO A 598 -11.85 14.12 -21.39
C PRO A 598 -11.70 15.04 -20.16
N GLY A 599 -12.79 15.36 -19.46
CA GLY A 599 -12.73 16.15 -18.22
C GLY A 599 -11.97 15.43 -17.12
N ARG A 600 -12.29 14.15 -16.88
CA ARG A 600 -11.58 13.29 -15.93
C ARG A 600 -10.10 13.15 -16.30
N LEU A 601 -9.80 12.88 -17.58
CA LEU A 601 -8.41 12.75 -18.04
C LEU A 601 -7.64 14.05 -17.82
N GLY A 602 -8.21 15.21 -18.13
CA GLY A 602 -7.55 16.50 -17.92
C GLY A 602 -7.18 16.77 -16.47
N PHE A 603 -8.09 16.49 -15.51
CA PHE A 603 -7.78 16.63 -14.08
C PHE A 603 -6.77 15.58 -13.59
N LEU A 604 -6.81 14.35 -14.11
CA LEU A 604 -5.84 13.31 -13.77
C LEU A 604 -4.44 13.66 -14.31
N VAL A 605 -4.33 14.15 -15.55
CA VAL A 605 -3.05 14.62 -16.11
C VAL A 605 -2.48 15.78 -15.30
N LEU A 606 -3.33 16.75 -14.94
CA LEU A 606 -2.91 17.85 -14.06
C LEU A 606 -2.41 17.35 -12.71
N SER A 607 -3.11 16.40 -12.10
CA SER A 607 -2.68 15.77 -10.86
C SER A 607 -1.33 15.06 -10.99
N VAL A 608 -1.08 14.40 -12.12
CA VAL A 608 0.22 13.75 -12.42
C VAL A 608 1.32 14.80 -12.51
N VAL A 609 1.12 15.89 -13.25
CA VAL A 609 2.12 16.96 -13.39
C VAL A 609 2.47 17.57 -12.03
N LEU A 610 1.45 17.88 -11.22
CA LEU A 610 1.63 18.38 -9.87
C LEU A 610 2.41 17.40 -8.96
N SER A 611 2.04 16.13 -9.01
CA SER A 611 2.71 15.10 -8.19
C SER A 611 4.12 14.80 -8.67
N ALA A 612 4.33 14.69 -9.99
CA ALA A 612 5.64 14.40 -10.57
C ALA A 612 6.65 15.53 -10.30
N THR A 613 6.21 16.80 -10.41
CA THR A 613 7.07 17.95 -10.07
C THR A 613 7.34 18.04 -8.57
N ALA A 614 6.37 17.71 -7.71
CA ALA A 614 6.57 17.64 -6.27
C ALA A 614 7.57 16.52 -5.89
N VAL A 615 7.44 15.32 -6.48
CA VAL A 615 8.35 14.19 -6.28
C VAL A 615 9.75 14.50 -6.80
N ALA A 616 9.87 15.13 -7.96
CA ALA A 616 11.16 15.57 -8.50
C ALA A 616 11.84 16.60 -7.59
N CYS A 617 11.05 17.51 -7.00
CA CYS A 617 11.53 18.56 -6.11
C CYS A 617 11.90 18.04 -4.71
N ALA A 618 11.08 17.17 -4.09
CA ALA A 618 11.20 16.83 -2.66
C ALA A 618 11.29 15.33 -2.37
N GLY A 619 11.40 14.47 -3.39
CA GLY A 619 11.33 13.02 -3.24
C GLY A 619 9.91 12.54 -2.93
N THR A 620 9.80 11.32 -2.42
CA THR A 620 8.48 10.72 -2.15
C THR A 620 7.90 11.24 -0.83
N ILE A 621 6.81 12.00 -0.90
CA ILE A 621 6.07 12.50 0.26
C ILE A 621 4.65 11.93 0.20
N GLY A 622 4.32 11.06 1.16
CA GLY A 622 2.98 10.49 1.31
C GLY A 622 2.07 11.29 2.25
N PHE A 623 0.82 10.86 2.36
CA PHE A 623 -0.21 11.39 3.25
C PHE A 623 -0.76 12.79 2.91
N VAL A 624 0.02 13.68 2.34
CA VAL A 624 -0.39 15.07 2.08
C VAL A 624 -1.59 15.12 1.14
N GLY A 625 -1.51 14.37 0.04
CA GLY A 625 -2.60 14.26 -0.95
C GLY A 625 -3.85 13.56 -0.43
N LEU A 626 -3.73 12.81 0.67
CA LEU A 626 -4.86 12.16 1.34
C LEU A 626 -5.47 13.09 2.40
N VAL A 627 -4.65 13.57 3.32
CA VAL A 627 -5.06 14.25 4.56
C VAL A 627 -5.54 15.67 4.30
N ALA A 628 -4.79 16.46 3.51
CA ALA A 628 -5.10 17.88 3.31
C ALA A 628 -6.47 18.11 2.65
N PRO A 629 -6.85 17.41 1.54
CA PRO A 629 -8.19 17.57 0.96
C PRO A 629 -9.30 17.04 1.87
N HIS A 630 -9.03 15.98 2.62
CA HIS A 630 -10.01 15.41 3.55
C HIS A 630 -10.29 16.39 4.70
N ALA A 631 -9.25 16.95 5.31
CA ALA A 631 -9.38 17.98 6.34
C ALA A 631 -10.04 19.25 5.81
N ALA A 632 -9.70 19.67 4.60
CA ALA A 632 -10.33 20.83 3.97
C ALA A 632 -11.84 20.64 3.82
N ARG A 633 -12.30 19.47 3.34
CA ARG A 633 -13.74 19.18 3.24
C ARG A 633 -14.43 19.16 4.60
N ALA A 634 -13.79 18.66 5.62
CA ALA A 634 -14.32 18.67 6.99
C ALA A 634 -14.49 20.09 7.55
N LEU A 635 -13.58 21.02 7.19
CA LEU A 635 -13.58 22.39 7.65
C LEU A 635 -14.53 23.32 6.87
N VAL A 636 -14.56 23.21 5.52
CA VAL A 636 -15.23 24.20 4.67
C VAL A 636 -16.32 23.64 3.76
N GLY A 637 -16.66 22.35 3.90
CA GLY A 637 -17.68 21.65 3.09
C GLY A 637 -17.10 21.14 1.77
N ARG A 638 -17.98 20.72 0.83
CA ARG A 638 -17.60 19.95 -0.36
C ARG A 638 -17.33 20.79 -1.62
N ARG A 639 -17.70 22.08 -1.65
CA ARG A 639 -17.51 22.92 -2.83
C ARG A 639 -16.04 23.19 -3.10
N HIS A 640 -15.55 22.86 -4.30
CA HIS A 640 -14.13 22.97 -4.65
C HIS A 640 -13.60 24.41 -4.61
N VAL A 641 -14.45 25.42 -4.82
CA VAL A 641 -14.06 26.83 -4.65
C VAL A 641 -13.55 27.14 -3.23
N ARG A 642 -13.99 26.37 -2.21
CA ARG A 642 -13.54 26.50 -0.82
C ARG A 642 -12.52 25.43 -0.44
N VAL A 643 -12.65 24.22 -0.98
CA VAL A 643 -11.78 23.10 -0.66
C VAL A 643 -10.37 23.33 -1.20
N VAL A 644 -10.23 23.79 -2.44
CA VAL A 644 -8.92 23.96 -3.11
C VAL A 644 -7.99 24.89 -2.31
N PRO A 645 -8.36 26.14 -1.98
CA PRO A 645 -7.45 27.03 -1.26
C PRO A 645 -7.11 26.50 0.14
N VAL A 646 -8.07 25.91 0.84
CA VAL A 646 -7.84 25.36 2.19
C VAL A 646 -6.96 24.11 2.12
N ALA A 647 -7.14 23.24 1.13
CA ALA A 647 -6.29 22.06 0.95
C ALA A 647 -4.84 22.45 0.64
N ILE A 648 -4.63 23.43 -0.25
CA ILE A 648 -3.31 23.97 -0.58
C ILE A 648 -2.61 24.50 0.68
N LEU A 649 -3.29 25.33 1.48
CA LEU A 649 -2.75 25.87 2.73
C LEU A 649 -2.42 24.76 3.73
N LEU A 650 -3.31 23.78 3.91
CA LEU A 650 -3.07 22.65 4.81
C LEU A 650 -1.89 21.79 4.35
N GLY A 651 -1.78 21.52 3.04
CA GLY A 651 -0.67 20.73 2.49
C GLY A 651 0.67 21.45 2.66
N ALA A 652 0.74 22.73 2.34
CA ALA A 652 1.91 23.55 2.57
C ALA A 652 2.31 23.59 4.07
N THR A 653 1.33 23.78 4.95
CA THR A 653 1.54 23.79 6.41
C THR A 653 2.07 22.42 6.88
N LEU A 654 1.48 21.33 6.43
CA LEU A 654 1.86 19.97 6.86
C LEU A 654 3.30 19.63 6.46
N VAL A 655 3.70 19.90 5.20
CA VAL A 655 5.07 19.57 4.74
C VAL A 655 6.10 20.51 5.35
N CYS A 656 5.78 21.81 5.50
CA CYS A 656 6.66 22.77 6.17
C CYS A 656 6.88 22.42 7.65
N ALA A 657 5.81 22.02 8.37
CA ALA A 657 5.90 21.55 9.75
C ALA A 657 6.71 20.25 9.85
N ALA A 658 6.48 19.29 8.93
CA ALA A 658 7.21 18.04 8.88
C ALA A 658 8.71 18.26 8.63
N ASP A 659 9.06 19.16 7.70
CA ASP A 659 10.45 19.52 7.44
C ASP A 659 11.11 20.21 8.66
N LEU A 660 10.42 21.15 9.29
CA LEU A 660 10.93 21.83 10.49
C LEU A 660 11.17 20.85 11.64
N LEU A 661 10.20 19.97 11.92
CA LEU A 661 10.33 18.95 12.96
C LEU A 661 11.42 17.93 12.63
N GLY A 662 11.49 17.47 11.39
CA GLY A 662 12.47 16.47 10.95
C GLY A 662 13.92 16.93 11.11
N ARG A 663 14.19 18.25 11.06
CA ARG A 663 15.54 18.81 11.24
C ARG A 663 15.83 19.37 12.64
N THR A 664 14.82 19.47 13.51
CA THR A 664 15.01 20.07 14.84
C THR A 664 14.92 19.10 15.98
N VAL A 665 14.06 18.06 15.88
CA VAL A 665 13.76 17.14 16.99
C VAL A 665 14.97 16.28 17.37
N ILE A 666 15.77 15.86 16.40
CA ILE A 666 16.91 14.98 16.59
C ILE A 666 18.23 15.57 16.08
N ALA A 667 18.32 16.89 16.00
CA ALA A 667 19.54 17.56 15.55
C ALA A 667 20.80 17.02 16.29
N PRO A 668 21.94 16.82 15.62
CA PRO A 668 22.23 17.18 14.24
C PRO A 668 21.72 16.20 13.16
N ALA A 669 21.23 15.01 13.54
CA ALA A 669 20.60 14.09 12.58
C ALA A 669 19.30 14.68 12.02
N GLN A 670 18.97 14.36 10.78
CA GLN A 670 17.78 14.88 10.12
C GLN A 670 16.94 13.75 9.55
N LEU A 671 15.63 13.80 9.82
CA LEU A 671 14.65 12.90 9.19
C LEU A 671 14.03 13.57 7.97
N GLY A 672 13.79 12.77 6.92
CA GLY A 672 13.11 13.24 5.72
C GLY A 672 11.70 13.77 6.01
N ALA A 673 11.31 14.84 5.30
CA ALA A 673 9.97 15.43 5.43
C ALA A 673 8.86 14.40 5.11
N GLY A 674 9.10 13.47 4.17
CA GLY A 674 8.15 12.41 3.83
C GLY A 674 7.84 11.47 4.99
N LEU A 675 8.86 11.09 5.78
CA LEU A 675 8.67 10.29 7.00
C LEU A 675 7.87 11.07 8.05
N MET A 676 8.23 12.32 8.27
CA MET A 676 7.58 13.16 9.27
C MET A 676 6.12 13.48 8.92
N THR A 677 5.79 13.63 7.63
CA THR A 677 4.38 13.80 7.20
C THR A 677 3.54 12.57 7.53
N ALA A 678 4.09 11.36 7.41
CA ALA A 678 3.40 10.13 7.77
C ALA A 678 3.25 9.99 9.30
N VAL A 679 4.28 10.35 10.07
CA VAL A 679 4.23 10.35 11.55
C VAL A 679 3.18 11.33 12.08
N ILE A 680 3.06 12.51 11.48
CA ILE A 680 2.05 13.51 11.86
C ILE A 680 0.66 13.14 11.30
N GLY A 681 0.61 12.68 10.06
CA GLY A 681 -0.63 12.40 9.34
C GLY A 681 -1.40 11.20 9.89
N THR A 682 -0.70 10.16 10.33
CA THR A 682 -1.31 8.93 10.84
C THR A 682 -2.18 9.16 12.08
N PRO A 683 -1.73 9.79 13.17
CA PRO A 683 -2.57 10.07 14.34
C PRO A 683 -3.79 10.92 13.98
N TYR A 684 -3.61 11.92 13.12
CA TYR A 684 -4.71 12.76 12.66
C TYR A 684 -5.77 11.94 11.90
N PHE A 685 -5.35 11.08 10.99
CA PHE A 685 -6.25 10.24 10.22
C PHE A 685 -6.99 9.24 11.10
N LEU A 686 -6.29 8.61 12.04
CA LEU A 686 -6.89 7.71 13.04
C LEU A 686 -7.90 8.45 13.93
N TYR A 687 -7.59 9.67 14.36
CA TYR A 687 -8.53 10.53 15.10
C TYR A 687 -9.81 10.79 14.30
N LEU A 688 -9.69 11.16 13.02
CA LEU A 688 -10.84 11.38 12.14
C LEU A 688 -11.70 10.12 12.00
N LEU A 689 -11.05 8.95 11.86
CA LEU A 689 -11.74 7.67 11.77
C LEU A 689 -12.54 7.35 13.05
N VAL A 690 -11.97 7.63 14.21
CA VAL A 690 -12.66 7.45 15.50
C VAL A 690 -13.81 8.44 15.64
N ARG A 691 -13.59 9.70 15.28
CA ARG A 691 -14.63 10.76 15.37
C ARG A 691 -15.83 10.49 14.44
N SER A 692 -15.61 9.87 13.28
CA SER A 692 -16.68 9.48 12.35
C SER A 692 -17.59 8.36 12.89
N ARG A 693 -17.30 7.82 14.11
CA ARG A 693 -18.18 6.87 14.83
C ARG A 693 -19.40 7.53 15.46
N ARG A 694 -19.31 8.82 15.77
CA ARG A 694 -20.38 9.64 16.37
C ARG A 694 -21.19 10.35 15.28
#